data_c1b19e7f2e79be5fdebb07e92f4630c4
#
_entry.id   c1b19e7f2e79be5fdebb07e92f4630c4
#
_cell.length_a   1.000
_cell.length_b   1.000
_cell.length_c   1.000
_cell.angle_alpha   90.00
_cell.angle_beta   90.00
_cell.angle_gamma   90.00
#
_symmetry.space_group_name_H-M   'P 1'
#
loop_
_entity.id
_entity.type
_entity.pdbx_description
1 polymer ?
#
loop_
_entity_poly.entity_id
_entity_poly.type
_entity_poly.pdbx_seq_one_letter_code
_entity_poly.pdbx_strand_id
1 'polypeptide(L)'
;MARKKASAVAQEDTKPLLEKGSTRKRLSNADDDEDHATKRVKGGIEERTDYARWRMRDDHGRHTWCYLEDDDALKQWPQTYADKYYLGLPLDLPELPKAKSPLDAVRNGLEFFEKLQLPSGHWGCEYGGPMFLLPCVVLAWYATKTPIPWYYATEIKNYLFARAHPEDGGWGLHIEGETSVFGTTLNYTVLRLVGVDADHPKMVKARATLHKMGGATHSPHWAKWWLAVLGVADWDIVNPVPPELWLLPDVVPFAPWRWWIHIRQVFLPMSYLWSRRWRAEETETIRSLRKELFVEDWDKIDWAGNRNTINPRDNYHPKSWLLNLINWFLANIWKPYFRVKPLSDKAEAWAMKLIEMENENTDCLDLATVSGPMNLVCLYAHGGPDTYAVRRHKERANEFLWVNKEGLLANGTNGVQCWDTAFAIQTVMDAGLTEDPRWRPMLLKALEFLDDQQIRENVKDQDKCYRQQRKGAWAFSNKDQGYAVSDCISEALKSVIILQKTPGFPTLIDDQRIFDAIDTLLTYQNPNGSCSSYEPPRAGPWMEMLNAAEVFGRIMVEYEYPECTTAVVTALSLFHKHWPDYRPKEIERFINRAVAWIKTNQLPHGGWYGSWGICFTYATMFALESLASIGETYENSTHARRGCDFLISKQREDGGWSEHYKACETGEYVEHPTGSQVVMTSWALIGLMKANYPDRARLRKGIKLLMERQQPNGEWLQEAIEGVFNKSCMISYPNYKFTFTMKALGMFARKYPDDTVL
;
A
#
# COMPACT_ATOMS: atom_id res chain seq x y z
N MET A 1 -8.36 -15.29 57.13
CA MET A 1 -7.83 -16.53 57.76
C MET A 1 -7.55 -17.56 56.70
N ALA A 2 -6.27 -17.87 56.62
CA ALA A 2 -5.62 -19.14 56.32
C ALA A 2 -5.85 -19.77 54.93
N ARG A 3 -4.92 -20.05 54.18
CA ARG A 3 -3.49 -20.44 54.11
C ARG A 3 -3.33 -21.45 52.97
N LYS A 4 -2.41 -21.07 52.05
CA LYS A 4 -1.41 -21.91 51.34
C LYS A 4 -1.63 -23.43 51.26
N LYS A 5 -1.51 -23.93 50.03
CA LYS A 5 -0.56 -25.01 49.75
C LYS A 5 -0.01 -24.85 48.29
N ALA A 6 1.30 -24.69 48.25
CA ALA A 6 2.12 -24.80 47.05
C ALA A 6 2.35 -26.30 46.77
N SER A 7 2.37 -26.68 45.51
CA SER A 7 3.09 -27.89 45.09
C SER A 7 3.98 -27.50 43.91
N ALA A 8 5.27 -27.69 44.15
CA ALA A 8 6.33 -27.57 43.16
C ALA A 8 6.13 -28.64 42.07
N VAL A 9 6.21 -28.21 40.81
CA VAL A 9 6.49 -29.09 39.70
C VAL A 9 7.72 -28.53 38.99
N ALA A 10 8.63 -29.43 38.68
CA ALA A 10 9.98 -29.25 38.24
C ALA A 10 10.13 -28.27 37.08
N GLN A 11 11.17 -27.45 37.19
CA GLN A 11 11.83 -26.82 36.06
C GLN A 11 12.47 -27.92 35.19
N GLU A 12 11.89 -28.17 34.04
CA GLU A 12 12.61 -28.71 32.90
C GLU A 12 13.15 -27.53 32.08
N ASP A 13 14.47 -27.54 31.94
CA ASP A 13 15.25 -26.64 31.10
C ASP A 13 14.75 -26.72 29.66
N THR A 14 13.90 -25.77 29.25
CA THR A 14 13.70 -25.44 27.84
C THR A 14 14.71 -24.38 27.45
N LYS A 15 15.86 -24.83 26.95
CA LYS A 15 16.74 -23.99 26.15
C LYS A 15 15.91 -23.37 25.02
N PRO A 16 16.07 -22.07 24.75
CA PRO A 16 15.38 -21.44 23.64
C PRO A 16 15.93 -22.02 22.34
N LEU A 17 15.05 -22.61 21.55
CA LEU A 17 15.24 -22.87 20.10
C LEU A 17 15.22 -21.53 19.34
N LEU A 18 16.22 -20.70 19.59
CA LEU A 18 16.51 -19.47 18.89
C LEU A 18 17.92 -19.54 18.31
N GLU A 19 18.18 -20.56 17.53
CA GLU A 19 19.30 -20.57 16.60
C GLU A 19 18.94 -21.43 15.39
N LYS A 20 18.32 -20.80 14.42
CA LYS A 20 18.50 -20.89 12.98
C LYS A 20 17.56 -19.88 12.36
N GLY A 21 17.93 -18.61 12.46
CA GLY A 21 17.48 -17.63 11.51
C GLY A 21 17.76 -18.19 10.13
N SER A 22 16.74 -18.50 9.38
CA SER A 22 16.82 -18.70 7.97
C SER A 22 17.20 -17.34 7.38
N THR A 23 18.50 -17.01 7.48
CA THR A 23 19.10 -16.13 6.49
C THR A 23 18.69 -16.72 5.15
N ARG A 24 17.75 -16.10 4.45
CA ARG A 24 17.61 -16.29 3.02
C ARG A 24 19.01 -16.01 2.47
N LYS A 25 19.80 -17.06 2.29
CA LYS A 25 20.99 -16.98 1.48
C LYS A 25 20.50 -16.42 0.17
N ARG A 26 20.91 -15.18 -0.13
CA ARG A 26 20.97 -14.76 -1.52
C ARG A 26 21.67 -15.90 -2.24
N LEU A 27 20.99 -16.52 -3.16
CA LEU A 27 21.64 -17.24 -4.22
C LEU A 27 22.43 -16.19 -5.01
N SER A 28 23.62 -15.89 -4.53
CA SER A 28 24.68 -15.35 -5.34
C SER A 28 25.15 -16.55 -6.17
N ASN A 29 24.44 -16.82 -7.25
CA ASN A 29 24.99 -17.67 -8.30
C ASN A 29 26.01 -16.81 -9.06
N ALA A 30 27.20 -16.77 -8.53
CA ALA A 30 28.38 -16.30 -9.23
C ALA A 30 29.04 -17.45 -10.01
N ASP A 31 28.29 -18.40 -10.52
CA ASP A 31 28.85 -19.50 -11.35
C ASP A 31 27.79 -20.10 -12.30
N ASP A 32 26.91 -19.29 -12.91
CA ASP A 32 26.06 -19.74 -14.03
C ASP A 32 26.02 -18.64 -15.11
N ASP A 33 27.16 -18.28 -15.64
CA ASP A 33 27.33 -17.59 -16.92
C ASP A 33 27.30 -18.60 -18.07
N GLU A 34 26.19 -19.32 -18.24
CA GLU A 34 25.92 -20.00 -19.49
C GLU A 34 24.40 -20.10 -19.74
N ASP A 35 23.98 -19.48 -20.85
CA ASP A 35 22.72 -19.66 -21.56
C ASP A 35 21.41 -19.20 -20.87
N HIS A 36 21.14 -17.89 -20.92
CA HIS A 36 19.79 -17.32 -20.76
C HIS A 36 18.85 -17.59 -21.96
N ALA A 37 19.11 -18.61 -22.73
CA ALA A 37 18.17 -19.15 -23.68
C ALA A 37 17.13 -20.00 -22.92
N THR A 38 15.87 -19.64 -23.01
CA THR A 38 14.71 -20.34 -22.47
C THR A 38 14.76 -21.85 -22.79
N LYS A 39 15.34 -22.67 -21.93
CA LYS A 39 15.16 -24.11 -21.97
C LYS A 39 13.73 -24.41 -21.51
N ARG A 40 12.82 -24.69 -22.42
CA ARG A 40 11.51 -25.29 -22.11
C ARG A 40 11.77 -26.64 -21.45
N VAL A 41 11.70 -26.68 -20.12
CA VAL A 41 11.71 -27.94 -19.37
C VAL A 41 10.31 -28.51 -19.40
N LYS A 42 10.11 -29.61 -20.07
CA LYS A 42 8.82 -30.34 -20.07
C LYS A 42 8.42 -30.67 -18.64
N GLY A 43 7.33 -30.08 -18.17
CA GLY A 43 6.72 -30.36 -16.86
C GLY A 43 7.28 -29.60 -15.65
N GLY A 44 8.16 -28.60 -15.84
CA GLY A 44 8.77 -27.83 -14.73
C GLY A 44 8.07 -26.49 -14.46
N ILE A 45 8.03 -26.14 -13.18
CA ILE A 45 7.53 -24.86 -12.61
C ILE A 45 8.51 -23.74 -12.90
N GLU A 46 9.68 -24.03 -13.35
CA GLU A 46 10.81 -23.15 -13.48
C GLU A 46 10.90 -22.47 -14.86
N GLU A 47 9.86 -22.65 -15.69
CA GLU A 47 9.76 -21.85 -16.91
C GLU A 47 9.55 -20.39 -16.53
N ARG A 48 10.57 -19.56 -16.83
CA ARG A 48 10.44 -18.11 -16.82
C ARG A 48 10.21 -17.63 -18.23
N THR A 49 9.57 -16.47 -18.33
CA THR A 49 9.58 -15.71 -19.56
C THR A 49 10.98 -15.15 -19.79
N ASP A 50 11.32 -14.84 -21.04
CA ASP A 50 12.56 -14.12 -21.33
C ASP A 50 12.46 -12.67 -20.80
N TYR A 51 13.20 -12.38 -19.72
CA TYR A 51 13.19 -11.07 -19.10
C TYR A 51 13.79 -9.97 -19.99
N ALA A 52 14.57 -10.33 -21.00
CA ALA A 52 15.02 -9.37 -22.01
C ALA A 52 13.89 -8.82 -22.88
N ARG A 53 12.71 -9.44 -22.85
CA ARG A 53 11.52 -9.04 -23.63
C ARG A 53 10.55 -8.13 -22.89
N TRP A 54 10.70 -7.94 -21.58
CA TRP A 54 9.82 -7.05 -20.80
C TRP A 54 10.25 -5.60 -20.92
N ARG A 55 9.26 -4.71 -21.03
CA ARG A 55 9.43 -3.25 -21.07
C ARG A 55 8.39 -2.57 -20.23
N MET A 56 8.77 -1.52 -19.54
CA MET A 56 7.83 -0.60 -18.93
C MET A 56 7.48 0.49 -19.94
N ARG A 57 6.21 0.55 -20.32
CA ARG A 57 5.66 1.67 -21.08
C ARG A 57 5.22 2.73 -20.11
N ASP A 58 5.70 3.95 -20.32
CA ASP A 58 5.29 5.15 -19.61
C ASP A 58 4.59 6.09 -20.58
N ASP A 59 3.36 6.46 -20.25
CA ASP A 59 2.53 7.39 -21.03
C ASP A 59 1.91 8.41 -20.09
N HIS A 60 2.54 9.57 -19.91
CA HIS A 60 2.10 10.65 -19.01
C HIS A 60 1.81 10.18 -17.58
N GLY A 61 2.70 9.37 -17.02
CA GLY A 61 2.55 8.81 -15.68
C GLY A 61 1.66 7.57 -15.58
N ARG A 62 1.12 7.11 -16.70
CA ARG A 62 0.49 5.80 -16.83
C ARG A 62 1.54 4.77 -17.18
N HIS A 63 1.87 3.86 -16.28
CA HIS A 63 2.88 2.84 -16.55
C HIS A 63 2.27 1.45 -16.63
N THR A 64 2.71 0.65 -17.62
CA THR A 64 2.29 -0.73 -17.84
C THR A 64 3.48 -1.57 -18.27
N TRP A 65 3.54 -2.82 -17.80
CA TRP A 65 4.53 -3.77 -18.26
C TRP A 65 4.04 -4.48 -19.53
N CYS A 66 4.89 -4.48 -20.56
CA CYS A 66 4.63 -5.08 -21.86
C CYS A 66 5.67 -6.16 -22.13
N TYR A 67 5.21 -7.33 -22.63
CA TYR A 67 6.09 -8.38 -23.12
C TYR A 67 6.14 -8.34 -24.65
N LEU A 68 7.34 -8.22 -25.22
CA LEU A 68 7.56 -8.09 -26.66
C LEU A 68 7.76 -9.47 -27.27
N GLU A 69 6.75 -10.00 -27.95
CA GLU A 69 6.82 -11.31 -28.62
C GLU A 69 7.57 -11.25 -29.96
N ASP A 70 7.60 -10.05 -30.57
CA ASP A 70 8.24 -9.79 -31.87
C ASP A 70 9.72 -9.37 -31.70
N ASP A 71 10.62 -10.02 -32.43
CA ASP A 71 12.06 -9.75 -32.39
C ASP A 71 12.43 -8.39 -33.04
N ASP A 72 11.64 -7.89 -33.96
CA ASP A 72 11.87 -6.55 -34.53
C ASP A 72 11.47 -5.44 -33.55
N ALA A 73 10.42 -5.67 -32.75
CA ALA A 73 10.07 -4.78 -31.65
C ALA A 73 11.17 -4.69 -30.59
N LEU A 74 11.87 -5.79 -30.30
CA LEU A 74 13.01 -5.79 -29.38
C LEU A 74 14.14 -4.87 -29.82
N LYS A 75 14.46 -4.84 -31.12
CA LYS A 75 15.50 -3.98 -31.68
C LYS A 75 15.12 -2.50 -31.64
N GLN A 76 13.82 -2.20 -31.85
CA GLN A 76 13.30 -0.84 -31.88
C GLN A 76 13.09 -0.25 -30.48
N TRP A 77 12.88 -1.08 -29.47
CA TRP A 77 12.63 -0.66 -28.09
C TRP A 77 13.61 -1.35 -27.13
N PRO A 78 14.83 -0.81 -26.98
CA PRO A 78 15.82 -1.36 -26.04
C PRO A 78 15.37 -1.15 -24.58
N GLN A 79 15.80 -2.05 -23.68
CA GLN A 79 15.55 -1.91 -22.24
C GLN A 79 16.25 -0.68 -21.67
N THR A 80 15.53 0.05 -20.84
CA THR A 80 16.09 1.13 -20.00
C THR A 80 16.80 0.55 -18.77
N TYR A 81 17.55 1.38 -18.05
CA TYR A 81 18.07 0.99 -16.74
C TYR A 81 16.97 0.67 -15.74
N ALA A 82 15.85 1.38 -15.78
CA ALA A 82 14.69 1.12 -14.95
C ALA A 82 14.10 -0.28 -15.23
N ASP A 83 13.89 -0.63 -16.51
CA ASP A 83 13.43 -1.98 -16.89
C ASP A 83 14.35 -3.06 -16.29
N LYS A 84 15.66 -2.96 -16.54
CA LYS A 84 16.65 -3.93 -16.06
C LYS A 84 16.65 -4.03 -14.54
N TYR A 85 16.64 -2.89 -13.86
CA TYR A 85 16.67 -2.83 -12.40
C TYR A 85 15.49 -3.56 -11.76
N TYR A 86 14.26 -3.21 -12.18
CA TYR A 86 13.06 -3.83 -11.61
C TYR A 86 12.95 -5.32 -11.93
N LEU A 87 13.41 -5.72 -13.10
CA LEU A 87 13.48 -7.14 -13.50
C LEU A 87 14.62 -7.91 -12.81
N GLY A 88 15.50 -7.22 -12.09
CA GLY A 88 16.65 -7.85 -11.45
C GLY A 88 17.75 -8.31 -12.42
N LEU A 89 17.80 -7.71 -13.61
CA LEU A 89 18.83 -7.97 -14.63
C LEU A 89 20.12 -7.20 -14.31
N PRO A 90 21.29 -7.64 -14.81
CA PRO A 90 22.54 -6.92 -14.69
C PRO A 90 22.44 -5.50 -15.28
N LEU A 91 22.96 -4.52 -14.55
CA LEU A 91 22.88 -3.11 -14.96
C LEU A 91 24.12 -2.64 -15.71
N ASP A 92 25.22 -3.38 -15.64
CA ASP A 92 26.53 -3.04 -16.23
C ASP A 92 26.96 -1.60 -15.86
N LEU A 93 26.70 -1.18 -14.63
CA LEU A 93 27.09 0.13 -14.12
C LEU A 93 28.52 0.08 -13.55
N PRO A 94 29.32 1.13 -13.78
CA PRO A 94 30.63 1.22 -13.15
C PRO A 94 30.50 1.33 -11.63
N GLU A 95 31.45 0.80 -10.90
CA GLU A 95 31.59 1.06 -9.48
C GLU A 95 31.90 2.53 -9.26
N LEU A 96 31.13 3.14 -8.35
CA LEU A 96 31.36 4.52 -7.94
C LEU A 96 32.44 4.59 -6.85
N PRO A 97 33.13 5.70 -6.73
CA PRO A 97 34.09 5.90 -5.65
C PRO A 97 33.40 5.73 -4.29
N LYS A 98 34.04 5.00 -3.38
CA LYS A 98 33.52 4.87 -2.01
C LYS A 98 33.30 6.26 -1.40
N ALA A 99 32.11 6.51 -0.89
CA ALA A 99 31.74 7.78 -0.27
C ALA A 99 32.66 8.08 0.92
N LYS A 100 33.23 9.29 0.93
CA LYS A 100 34.11 9.79 2.02
C LYS A 100 33.38 10.75 2.94
N SER A 101 32.21 11.20 2.53
CA SER A 101 31.32 12.07 3.30
C SER A 101 29.86 11.68 3.07
N PRO A 102 28.93 12.10 3.95
CA PRO A 102 27.51 11.90 3.70
C PRO A 102 27.01 12.51 2.39
N LEU A 103 27.57 13.64 1.96
CA LEU A 103 27.22 14.27 0.68
C LEU A 103 27.71 13.45 -0.52
N ASP A 104 28.89 12.80 -0.43
CA ASP A 104 29.35 11.87 -1.47
C ASP A 104 28.40 10.68 -1.61
N ALA A 105 27.93 10.14 -0.48
CA ALA A 105 26.96 9.05 -0.49
C ALA A 105 25.62 9.48 -1.14
N VAL A 106 25.15 10.71 -0.90
CA VAL A 106 23.98 11.27 -1.60
C VAL A 106 24.23 11.36 -3.10
N ARG A 107 25.39 11.89 -3.53
CA ARG A 107 25.72 12.01 -4.96
C ARG A 107 25.77 10.64 -5.63
N ASN A 108 26.42 9.67 -5.01
CA ASN A 108 26.45 8.29 -5.50
C ASN A 108 25.03 7.70 -5.62
N GLY A 109 24.18 7.93 -4.60
CA GLY A 109 22.78 7.50 -4.63
C GLY A 109 21.98 8.17 -5.75
N LEU A 110 22.18 9.47 -5.98
CA LEU A 110 21.50 10.20 -7.06
C LEU A 110 22.00 9.76 -8.44
N GLU A 111 23.29 9.45 -8.64
CA GLU A 111 23.81 8.90 -9.90
C GLU A 111 23.12 7.57 -10.27
N PHE A 112 22.74 6.78 -9.27
CA PHE A 112 21.95 5.57 -9.48
C PHE A 112 20.46 5.89 -9.67
N PHE A 113 19.88 6.65 -8.78
CA PHE A 113 18.42 6.89 -8.72
C PHE A 113 17.88 7.69 -9.92
N GLU A 114 18.70 8.62 -10.49
CA GLU A 114 18.38 9.32 -11.73
C GLU A 114 18.12 8.35 -12.90
N LYS A 115 18.88 7.23 -12.97
CA LYS A 115 18.71 6.25 -14.04
C LYS A 115 17.39 5.48 -13.97
N LEU A 116 16.71 5.55 -12.83
CA LEU A 116 15.37 4.95 -12.63
C LEU A 116 14.25 5.93 -12.99
N GLN A 117 14.54 7.21 -13.27
CA GLN A 117 13.52 8.17 -13.69
C GLN A 117 12.95 7.78 -15.05
N LEU A 118 11.64 7.69 -15.11
CA LEU A 118 10.92 7.34 -16.34
C LEU A 118 10.79 8.56 -17.29
N PRO A 119 10.47 8.33 -18.56
CA PRO A 119 10.44 9.39 -19.58
C PRO A 119 9.55 10.60 -19.24
N SER A 120 8.38 10.37 -18.64
CA SER A 120 7.48 11.44 -18.21
C SER A 120 7.92 12.18 -16.94
N GLY A 121 9.06 11.81 -16.35
CA GLY A 121 9.70 12.57 -15.27
C GLY A 121 9.47 12.05 -13.86
N HIS A 122 8.69 11.00 -13.69
CA HIS A 122 8.44 10.36 -12.40
C HIS A 122 9.31 9.13 -12.15
N TRP A 123 9.22 8.58 -10.96
CA TRP A 123 9.78 7.27 -10.60
C TRP A 123 8.64 6.27 -10.45
N GLY A 124 8.74 5.14 -11.17
CA GLY A 124 7.90 3.98 -10.94
C GLY A 124 8.45 3.14 -9.80
N CYS A 125 7.58 2.36 -9.15
CA CYS A 125 7.98 1.38 -8.16
C CYS A 125 6.87 0.36 -7.96
N GLU A 126 7.23 -0.84 -7.47
CA GLU A 126 6.22 -1.72 -6.93
C GLU A 126 5.59 -1.11 -5.67
N TYR A 127 4.30 -1.37 -5.51
CA TYR A 127 3.50 -1.00 -4.35
C TYR A 127 2.69 -2.24 -3.93
N GLY A 128 3.42 -3.32 -3.74
CA GLY A 128 2.91 -4.65 -3.45
C GLY A 128 3.01 -4.98 -1.96
N GLY A 129 3.01 -6.28 -1.67
CA GLY A 129 3.10 -6.81 -0.31
C GLY A 129 1.87 -7.62 0.07
N PRO A 130 0.64 -7.07 0.01
CA PRO A 130 -0.57 -7.83 0.30
C PRO A 130 -0.78 -8.97 -0.71
N MET A 131 -1.02 -10.18 -0.18
CA MET A 131 -1.12 -11.40 -1.00
C MET A 131 -2.53 -11.66 -1.55
N PHE A 132 -3.45 -10.74 -1.40
CA PHE A 132 -4.82 -10.80 -1.94
C PHE A 132 -5.07 -9.85 -3.13
N LEU A 133 -4.14 -8.93 -3.43
CA LEU A 133 -4.29 -7.98 -4.54
C LEU A 133 -4.26 -8.68 -5.90
N LEU A 134 -3.24 -9.49 -6.16
CA LEU A 134 -3.13 -10.25 -7.38
C LEU A 134 -4.31 -11.21 -7.59
N PRO A 135 -4.78 -11.95 -6.57
CA PRO A 135 -6.02 -12.69 -6.65
C PRO A 135 -7.22 -11.88 -7.13
N CYS A 136 -7.45 -10.66 -6.63
CA CYS A 136 -8.54 -9.81 -7.10
C CYS A 136 -8.56 -9.67 -8.63
N VAL A 137 -7.43 -9.36 -9.22
CA VAL A 137 -7.29 -9.14 -10.66
C VAL A 137 -7.56 -10.44 -11.44
N VAL A 138 -6.91 -11.53 -11.04
CA VAL A 138 -7.01 -12.82 -11.75
C VAL A 138 -8.41 -13.42 -11.64
N LEU A 139 -9.03 -13.36 -10.45
CA LEU A 139 -10.40 -13.85 -10.24
C LEU A 139 -11.42 -13.05 -11.07
N ALA A 140 -11.27 -11.73 -11.15
CA ALA A 140 -12.12 -10.90 -11.98
C ALA A 140 -11.92 -11.18 -13.48
N TRP A 141 -10.67 -11.33 -13.93
CA TRP A 141 -10.40 -11.69 -15.32
C TRP A 141 -11.02 -13.03 -15.69
N TYR A 142 -10.86 -14.03 -14.82
CA TYR A 142 -11.49 -15.33 -15.04
C TYR A 142 -13.02 -15.24 -15.09
N ALA A 143 -13.62 -14.57 -14.10
CA ALA A 143 -15.08 -14.41 -14.03
C ALA A 143 -15.67 -13.67 -15.24
N THR A 144 -14.91 -12.75 -15.84
CA THR A 144 -15.31 -11.95 -17.01
C THR A 144 -14.79 -12.50 -18.33
N LYS A 145 -14.23 -13.70 -18.34
CA LYS A 145 -13.65 -14.36 -19.52
C LYS A 145 -12.59 -13.49 -20.22
N THR A 146 -11.85 -12.71 -19.44
CA THR A 146 -10.72 -11.93 -19.96
C THR A 146 -9.54 -12.86 -20.16
N PRO A 147 -8.98 -12.97 -21.38
CA PRO A 147 -7.82 -13.83 -21.62
C PRO A 147 -6.62 -13.37 -20.80
N ILE A 148 -5.94 -14.32 -20.15
CA ILE A 148 -4.67 -14.07 -19.47
C ILE A 148 -3.55 -14.50 -20.42
N PRO A 149 -2.70 -13.59 -20.89
CA PRO A 149 -1.57 -13.93 -21.74
C PRO A 149 -0.66 -14.99 -21.09
N TRP A 150 -0.08 -15.86 -21.88
CA TRP A 150 0.77 -16.94 -21.36
C TRP A 150 1.96 -16.41 -20.52
N TYR A 151 2.53 -15.29 -20.94
CA TYR A 151 3.64 -14.66 -20.22
C TYR A 151 3.19 -14.07 -18.87
N TYR A 152 1.95 -13.57 -18.75
CA TYR A 152 1.40 -13.17 -17.45
C TYR A 152 1.14 -14.41 -16.57
N ALA A 153 0.50 -15.43 -17.12
CA ALA A 153 0.23 -16.67 -16.38
C ALA A 153 1.53 -17.30 -15.82
N THR A 154 2.60 -17.29 -16.62
CA THR A 154 3.92 -17.79 -16.21
C THR A 154 4.49 -16.96 -15.04
N GLU A 155 4.50 -15.63 -15.14
CA GLU A 155 5.11 -14.79 -14.11
C GLU A 155 4.23 -14.64 -12.85
N ILE A 156 2.90 -14.73 -12.95
CA ILE A 156 1.99 -14.90 -11.81
C ILE A 156 2.34 -16.17 -11.03
N LYS A 157 2.48 -17.30 -11.73
CA LYS A 157 2.89 -18.57 -11.13
C LYS A 157 4.23 -18.43 -10.40
N ASN A 158 5.22 -17.83 -11.05
CA ASN A 158 6.56 -17.67 -10.50
C ASN A 158 6.53 -16.81 -9.24
N TYR A 159 5.87 -15.66 -9.26
CA TYR A 159 5.73 -14.79 -8.09
C TYR A 159 5.06 -15.50 -6.91
N LEU A 160 3.91 -16.16 -7.14
CA LEU A 160 3.20 -16.85 -6.08
C LEU A 160 4.03 -17.99 -5.49
N PHE A 161 4.75 -18.76 -6.30
CA PHE A 161 5.63 -19.81 -5.80
C PHE A 161 6.89 -19.30 -5.09
N ALA A 162 7.39 -18.12 -5.47
CA ALA A 162 8.49 -17.48 -4.75
C ALA A 162 8.06 -16.97 -3.38
N ARG A 163 6.77 -16.61 -3.24
CA ARG A 163 6.19 -16.07 -1.99
C ARG A 163 5.46 -17.11 -1.14
N ALA A 164 5.37 -18.36 -1.58
CA ALA A 164 4.84 -19.45 -0.76
C ALA A 164 5.73 -19.67 0.47
N HIS A 165 5.10 -19.85 1.62
CA HIS A 165 5.81 -20.04 2.87
C HIS A 165 6.67 -21.34 2.80
N PRO A 166 7.97 -21.28 3.11
CA PRO A 166 8.89 -22.38 2.83
C PRO A 166 8.57 -23.65 3.64
N GLU A 167 8.03 -23.50 4.86
CA GLU A 167 7.78 -24.63 5.75
C GLU A 167 6.47 -25.37 5.41
N ASP A 168 5.40 -24.66 5.09
CA ASP A 168 4.07 -25.24 4.91
C ASP A 168 3.45 -25.03 3.52
N GLY A 169 4.07 -24.20 2.67
CA GLY A 169 3.67 -23.97 1.28
C GLY A 169 2.45 -23.08 1.09
N GLY A 170 1.85 -22.54 2.15
CA GLY A 170 0.74 -21.61 2.07
C GLY A 170 1.17 -20.15 1.90
N TRP A 171 0.20 -19.22 1.94
CA TRP A 171 0.43 -17.78 1.83
C TRP A 171 -0.25 -17.05 2.99
N GLY A 172 0.41 -15.99 3.47
CA GLY A 172 -0.12 -15.09 4.49
C GLY A 172 -1.01 -14.00 3.92
N LEU A 173 -1.40 -13.05 4.78
CA LEU A 173 -2.09 -11.82 4.38
C LEU A 173 -1.18 -10.91 3.54
N HIS A 174 0.11 -10.92 3.85
CA HIS A 174 1.16 -10.18 3.15
C HIS A 174 2.47 -11.01 3.06
N ILE A 175 3.44 -10.51 2.29
CA ILE A 175 4.67 -11.25 1.92
C ILE A 175 5.57 -11.66 3.07
N GLU A 176 5.48 -11.03 4.24
CA GLU A 176 6.22 -11.38 5.47
C GLU A 176 5.32 -12.04 6.52
N GLY A 177 4.00 -12.15 6.25
CA GLY A 177 3.02 -12.71 7.17
C GLY A 177 3.05 -14.24 7.22
N GLU A 178 2.61 -14.78 8.34
CA GLU A 178 2.42 -16.22 8.52
C GLU A 178 1.33 -16.74 7.59
N THR A 179 1.40 -18.05 7.26
CA THR A 179 0.37 -18.71 6.45
C THR A 179 -1.02 -18.56 7.07
N SER A 180 -1.98 -18.13 6.26
CA SER A 180 -3.38 -17.97 6.61
C SER A 180 -4.30 -18.76 5.68
N VAL A 181 -5.54 -19.00 6.11
CA VAL A 181 -6.55 -19.62 5.25
C VAL A 181 -6.93 -18.68 4.11
N PHE A 182 -7.03 -17.37 4.40
CA PHE A 182 -7.33 -16.33 3.43
C PHE A 182 -6.33 -16.30 2.28
N GLY A 183 -5.05 -16.11 2.62
CA GLY A 183 -4.00 -16.05 1.61
C GLY A 183 -3.85 -17.36 0.84
N THR A 184 -3.93 -18.50 1.53
CA THR A 184 -3.78 -19.81 0.90
C THR A 184 -4.95 -20.13 -0.03
N THR A 185 -6.20 -19.88 0.39
CA THR A 185 -7.39 -20.14 -0.46
C THR A 185 -7.34 -19.33 -1.75
N LEU A 186 -7.05 -18.02 -1.67
CA LEU A 186 -7.08 -17.16 -2.85
C LEU A 186 -5.91 -17.44 -3.80
N ASN A 187 -4.68 -17.58 -3.29
CA ASN A 187 -3.51 -17.80 -4.14
C ASN A 187 -3.48 -19.22 -4.73
N TYR A 188 -3.95 -20.23 -3.99
CA TYR A 188 -4.19 -21.56 -4.53
C TYR A 188 -5.18 -21.52 -5.70
N THR A 189 -6.30 -20.83 -5.51
CA THR A 189 -7.32 -20.65 -6.56
C THR A 189 -6.72 -19.99 -7.81
N VAL A 190 -5.97 -18.90 -7.64
CA VAL A 190 -5.29 -18.23 -8.77
C VAL A 190 -4.38 -19.19 -9.54
N LEU A 191 -3.53 -19.93 -8.83
CA LEU A 191 -2.61 -20.90 -9.47
C LEU A 191 -3.36 -21.92 -10.30
N ARG A 192 -4.51 -22.42 -9.82
CA ARG A 192 -5.37 -23.33 -10.61
C ARG A 192 -5.96 -22.65 -11.84
N LEU A 193 -6.40 -21.39 -11.69
CA LEU A 193 -6.99 -20.62 -12.80
C LEU A 193 -5.97 -20.25 -13.89
N VAL A 194 -4.71 -20.08 -13.55
CA VAL A 194 -3.64 -19.85 -14.54
C VAL A 194 -3.02 -21.16 -15.08
N GLY A 195 -3.62 -22.31 -14.76
CA GLY A 195 -3.30 -23.60 -15.38
C GLY A 195 -2.27 -24.46 -14.63
N VAL A 196 -1.95 -24.16 -13.38
CA VAL A 196 -1.08 -25.04 -12.56
C VAL A 196 -1.83 -26.30 -12.18
N ASP A 197 -1.19 -27.45 -12.34
CA ASP A 197 -1.78 -28.75 -12.02
C ASP A 197 -2.02 -28.91 -10.51
N ALA A 198 -3.14 -29.54 -10.13
CA ALA A 198 -3.47 -29.81 -8.73
C ALA A 198 -2.48 -30.78 -8.06
N ASP A 199 -1.86 -31.66 -8.85
CA ASP A 199 -0.90 -32.66 -8.37
C ASP A 199 0.55 -32.13 -8.34
N HIS A 200 0.73 -30.86 -8.71
CA HIS A 200 2.00 -30.19 -8.57
C HIS A 200 2.47 -30.20 -7.09
N PRO A 201 3.74 -30.58 -6.76
CA PRO A 201 4.19 -30.77 -5.37
C PRO A 201 3.91 -29.58 -4.45
N LYS A 202 4.10 -28.34 -4.93
CA LYS A 202 3.78 -27.14 -4.15
C LYS A 202 2.28 -26.97 -3.93
N MET A 203 1.45 -27.33 -4.92
CA MET A 203 -0.02 -27.30 -4.79
C MET A 203 -0.52 -28.35 -3.80
N VAL A 204 0.01 -29.57 -3.87
CA VAL A 204 -0.30 -30.64 -2.90
C VAL A 204 0.04 -30.20 -1.48
N LYS A 205 1.22 -29.60 -1.28
CA LYS A 205 1.66 -29.08 0.03
C LYS A 205 0.75 -27.98 0.53
N ALA A 206 0.45 -26.97 -0.29
CA ALA A 206 -0.44 -25.85 0.07
C ALA A 206 -1.86 -26.32 0.42
N ARG A 207 -2.41 -27.26 -0.38
CA ARG A 207 -3.72 -27.87 -0.14
C ARG A 207 -3.76 -28.65 1.18
N ALA A 208 -2.72 -29.41 1.48
CA ALA A 208 -2.62 -30.13 2.75
C ALA A 208 -2.61 -29.17 3.95
N THR A 209 -1.90 -28.07 3.84
CA THR A 209 -1.89 -27.00 4.86
C THR A 209 -3.26 -26.33 4.99
N LEU A 210 -3.91 -25.99 3.88
CA LEU A 210 -5.26 -25.42 3.88
C LEU A 210 -6.26 -26.35 4.59
N HIS A 211 -6.23 -27.64 4.26
CA HIS A 211 -7.12 -28.64 4.88
C HIS A 211 -6.86 -28.80 6.38
N LYS A 212 -5.59 -28.78 6.79
CA LYS A 212 -5.22 -28.81 8.23
C LYS A 212 -5.76 -27.60 9.00
N MET A 213 -5.94 -26.45 8.31
CA MET A 213 -6.49 -25.23 8.89
C MET A 213 -8.02 -25.13 8.79
N GLY A 214 -8.70 -26.16 8.27
CA GLY A 214 -10.17 -26.25 8.16
C GLY A 214 -10.72 -26.05 6.74
N GLY A 215 -9.87 -25.88 5.75
CA GLY A 215 -10.29 -25.64 4.36
C GLY A 215 -10.90 -24.27 4.13
N ALA A 216 -11.37 -24.02 2.92
CA ALA A 216 -11.85 -22.73 2.49
C ALA A 216 -13.14 -22.25 3.20
N THR A 217 -13.90 -23.15 3.88
CA THR A 217 -15.02 -22.74 4.74
C THR A 217 -14.59 -21.84 5.91
N HIS A 218 -13.32 -21.94 6.32
CA HIS A 218 -12.72 -21.15 7.40
C HIS A 218 -12.08 -19.83 6.91
N SER A 219 -12.31 -19.44 5.65
CA SER A 219 -11.85 -18.16 5.10
C SER A 219 -12.65 -16.99 5.67
N PRO A 220 -12.08 -15.77 5.68
CA PRO A 220 -12.81 -14.53 5.92
C PRO A 220 -13.94 -14.30 4.92
N HIS A 221 -14.91 -13.47 5.29
CA HIS A 221 -16.13 -13.18 4.53
C HIS A 221 -15.87 -12.71 3.08
N TRP A 222 -14.84 -11.89 2.86
CA TRP A 222 -14.52 -11.39 1.53
C TRP A 222 -14.01 -12.50 0.58
N ALA A 223 -13.22 -13.46 1.07
CA ALA A 223 -12.81 -14.62 0.27
C ALA A 223 -14.00 -15.52 -0.06
N LYS A 224 -14.92 -15.75 0.91
CA LYS A 224 -16.16 -16.50 0.69
C LYS A 224 -17.00 -15.86 -0.43
N TRP A 225 -17.07 -14.53 -0.44
CA TRP A 225 -17.75 -13.79 -1.49
C TRP A 225 -17.12 -14.06 -2.88
N TRP A 226 -15.79 -14.00 -3.00
CA TRP A 226 -15.10 -14.31 -4.26
C TRP A 226 -15.34 -15.77 -4.71
N LEU A 227 -15.29 -16.71 -3.77
CA LEU A 227 -15.58 -18.12 -4.09
C LEU A 227 -17.02 -18.30 -4.56
N ALA A 228 -17.96 -17.55 -4.01
CA ALA A 228 -19.36 -17.57 -4.45
C ALA A 228 -19.55 -16.94 -5.84
N VAL A 229 -18.84 -15.83 -6.12
CA VAL A 229 -18.81 -15.21 -7.46
C VAL A 229 -18.28 -16.17 -8.52
N LEU A 230 -17.22 -16.91 -8.21
CA LEU A 230 -16.68 -17.93 -9.11
C LEU A 230 -17.57 -19.19 -9.23
N GLY A 231 -18.54 -19.37 -8.34
CA GLY A 231 -19.33 -20.60 -8.25
C GLY A 231 -18.58 -21.78 -7.60
N VAL A 232 -17.45 -21.51 -6.96
CA VAL A 232 -16.70 -22.50 -6.16
C VAL A 232 -17.42 -22.78 -4.84
N ALA A 233 -18.02 -21.76 -4.21
CA ALA A 233 -18.87 -21.92 -3.04
C ALA A 233 -20.33 -21.54 -3.33
N ASP A 234 -21.26 -21.98 -2.48
CA ASP A 234 -22.62 -21.48 -2.55
C ASP A 234 -22.74 -20.09 -1.92
N TRP A 235 -23.64 -19.25 -2.49
CA TRP A 235 -23.92 -17.90 -1.97
C TRP A 235 -24.45 -17.87 -0.53
N ASP A 236 -24.95 -18.98 -0.01
CA ASP A 236 -25.43 -19.05 1.37
C ASP A 236 -24.29 -19.03 2.42
N ILE A 237 -23.04 -19.21 2.00
CA ILE A 237 -21.87 -19.00 2.87
C ILE A 237 -21.58 -17.51 3.13
N VAL A 238 -22.15 -16.62 2.31
CA VAL A 238 -21.95 -15.16 2.40
C VAL A 238 -23.03 -14.55 3.29
N ASN A 239 -22.64 -13.79 4.31
CA ASN A 239 -23.58 -12.99 5.08
C ASN A 239 -24.31 -11.99 4.16
N PRO A 240 -25.56 -11.61 4.47
CA PRO A 240 -26.28 -10.65 3.68
C PRO A 240 -25.56 -9.30 3.53
N VAL A 241 -25.43 -8.84 2.29
CA VAL A 241 -24.91 -7.51 1.93
C VAL A 241 -25.95 -6.83 1.07
N PRO A 242 -27.06 -6.32 1.66
CA PRO A 242 -28.19 -5.83 0.88
C PRO A 242 -27.88 -4.50 0.18
N PRO A 243 -28.11 -4.37 -1.14
CA PRO A 243 -27.94 -3.10 -1.85
C PRO A 243 -28.95 -2.03 -1.38
N GLU A 244 -30.01 -2.42 -0.69
CA GLU A 244 -31.00 -1.53 -0.09
C GLU A 244 -30.38 -0.54 0.91
N LEU A 245 -29.18 -0.86 1.47
CA LEU A 245 -28.41 0.08 2.31
C LEU A 245 -28.05 1.37 1.57
N TRP A 246 -27.83 1.31 0.26
CA TRP A 246 -27.47 2.48 -0.55
C TRP A 246 -28.64 3.45 -0.79
N LEU A 247 -29.86 3.05 -0.46
CA LEU A 247 -31.05 3.89 -0.50
C LEU A 247 -31.35 4.60 0.83
N LEU A 248 -30.55 4.35 1.88
CA LEU A 248 -30.75 4.98 3.18
C LEU A 248 -30.52 6.49 3.08
N PRO A 249 -31.41 7.30 3.66
CA PRO A 249 -31.21 8.74 3.74
C PRO A 249 -29.96 9.10 4.55
N ASP A 250 -29.34 10.22 4.22
CA ASP A 250 -28.09 10.71 4.85
C ASP A 250 -28.22 10.96 6.37
N VAL A 251 -29.43 11.21 6.85
CA VAL A 251 -29.72 11.38 8.27
C VAL A 251 -29.51 10.10 9.08
N VAL A 252 -29.55 8.93 8.43
CA VAL A 252 -29.36 7.65 9.11
C VAL A 252 -27.89 7.54 9.57
N PRO A 253 -27.63 7.27 10.87
CA PRO A 253 -26.28 7.34 11.42
C PRO A 253 -25.31 6.27 10.89
N PHE A 254 -25.82 5.19 10.30
CA PHE A 254 -25.04 4.11 9.69
C PHE A 254 -25.19 4.04 8.16
N ALA A 255 -25.72 5.08 7.51
CA ALA A 255 -25.82 5.14 6.06
C ALA A 255 -24.44 5.06 5.40
N PRO A 256 -24.31 4.37 4.24
CA PRO A 256 -23.01 4.11 3.61
C PRO A 256 -22.16 5.33 3.28
N TRP A 257 -22.77 6.49 3.04
CA TRP A 257 -22.01 7.72 2.78
C TRP A 257 -21.10 8.13 3.97
N ARG A 258 -21.40 7.64 5.18
CA ARG A 258 -20.62 7.87 6.41
C ARG A 258 -19.45 6.89 6.58
N TRP A 259 -19.45 5.82 5.82
CA TRP A 259 -18.39 4.82 5.88
C TRP A 259 -17.12 5.34 5.25
N TRP A 260 -15.98 4.83 5.68
CA TRP A 260 -14.73 5.11 5.04
C TRP A 260 -14.74 4.68 3.57
N ILE A 261 -14.04 5.44 2.74
CA ILE A 261 -14.04 5.24 1.29
C ILE A 261 -13.66 3.82 0.88
N HIS A 262 -12.67 3.20 1.54
CA HIS A 262 -12.24 1.83 1.23
C HIS A 262 -13.38 0.82 1.44
N ILE A 263 -14.08 0.90 2.57
CA ILE A 263 -15.18 -0.03 2.82
C ILE A 263 -16.39 0.26 1.91
N ARG A 264 -16.67 1.54 1.60
CA ARG A 264 -17.72 1.91 0.63
C ARG A 264 -17.46 1.25 -0.72
N GLN A 265 -16.26 1.38 -1.27
CA GLN A 265 -15.89 0.89 -2.59
C GLN A 265 -15.79 -0.64 -2.68
N VAL A 266 -15.68 -1.34 -1.55
CA VAL A 266 -15.74 -2.81 -1.49
C VAL A 266 -17.18 -3.30 -1.32
N PHE A 267 -17.95 -2.71 -0.40
CA PHE A 267 -19.33 -3.14 -0.14
C PHE A 267 -20.28 -2.84 -1.30
N LEU A 268 -20.03 -1.82 -2.08
CA LEU A 268 -20.85 -1.45 -3.23
C LEU A 268 -20.93 -2.60 -4.27
N PRO A 269 -19.84 -3.08 -4.88
CA PRO A 269 -19.88 -4.24 -5.78
C PRO A 269 -20.29 -5.54 -5.06
N MET A 270 -19.89 -5.73 -3.79
CA MET A 270 -20.32 -6.89 -3.03
C MET A 270 -21.84 -6.97 -2.94
N SER A 271 -22.50 -5.85 -2.63
CA SER A 271 -23.95 -5.79 -2.48
C SER A 271 -24.69 -6.07 -3.80
N TYR A 272 -24.18 -5.54 -4.89
CA TYR A 272 -24.75 -5.72 -6.22
C TYR A 272 -24.76 -7.19 -6.65
N LEU A 273 -23.63 -7.87 -6.58
CA LEU A 273 -23.50 -9.28 -6.98
C LEU A 273 -24.18 -10.23 -5.99
N TRP A 274 -24.15 -9.92 -4.67
CA TRP A 274 -24.87 -10.69 -3.66
C TRP A 274 -26.39 -10.67 -3.91
N SER A 275 -26.95 -9.52 -4.25
CA SER A 275 -28.38 -9.37 -4.54
C SER A 275 -28.82 -10.24 -5.71
N ARG A 276 -28.00 -10.31 -6.74
CA ARG A 276 -28.24 -11.09 -7.97
C ARG A 276 -27.83 -12.54 -7.87
N ARG A 277 -27.07 -12.90 -6.82
CA ARG A 277 -26.43 -14.22 -6.70
C ARG A 277 -25.70 -14.63 -7.99
N TRP A 278 -25.05 -13.63 -8.60
CA TRP A 278 -24.37 -13.84 -9.86
C TRP A 278 -23.19 -14.79 -9.71
N ARG A 279 -23.00 -15.68 -10.68
CA ARG A 279 -21.88 -16.63 -10.72
C ARG A 279 -21.23 -16.61 -12.09
N ALA A 280 -19.92 -16.79 -12.10
CA ALA A 280 -19.17 -17.05 -13.32
C ALA A 280 -19.61 -18.39 -13.94
N GLU A 281 -19.26 -18.60 -15.20
CA GLU A 281 -19.52 -19.86 -15.89
C GLU A 281 -18.81 -21.03 -15.22
N GLU A 282 -19.54 -22.13 -15.04
CA GLU A 282 -18.98 -23.34 -14.46
C GLU A 282 -18.08 -24.06 -15.47
N THR A 283 -16.82 -24.19 -15.14
CA THR A 283 -15.80 -24.93 -15.91
C THR A 283 -15.34 -26.18 -15.17
N GLU A 284 -14.54 -27.01 -15.85
CA GLU A 284 -13.91 -28.15 -15.21
C GLU A 284 -12.99 -27.74 -14.05
N THR A 285 -12.24 -26.63 -14.22
CA THR A 285 -11.39 -26.06 -13.17
C THR A 285 -12.21 -25.66 -11.93
N ILE A 286 -13.38 -25.06 -12.10
CA ILE A 286 -14.27 -24.70 -10.98
C ILE A 286 -14.77 -25.96 -10.26
N ARG A 287 -15.15 -27.02 -11.02
CA ARG A 287 -15.55 -28.29 -10.42
C ARG A 287 -14.39 -28.98 -9.66
N SER A 288 -13.19 -28.86 -10.18
CA SER A 288 -11.98 -29.38 -9.52
C SER A 288 -11.70 -28.61 -8.22
N LEU A 289 -11.75 -27.28 -8.27
CA LEU A 289 -11.57 -26.42 -7.09
C LEU A 289 -12.57 -26.74 -5.96
N ARG A 290 -13.81 -27.10 -6.28
CA ARG A 290 -14.79 -27.55 -5.28
C ARG A 290 -14.33 -28.78 -4.51
N LYS A 291 -13.54 -29.67 -5.11
CA LYS A 291 -12.98 -30.87 -4.46
C LYS A 291 -11.67 -30.56 -3.73
N GLU A 292 -10.93 -29.57 -4.20
CA GLU A 292 -9.60 -29.25 -3.71
C GLU A 292 -9.60 -28.34 -2.48
N LEU A 293 -10.52 -27.37 -2.42
CA LEU A 293 -10.50 -26.31 -1.41
C LEU A 293 -11.23 -26.67 -0.11
N PHE A 294 -12.15 -27.63 -0.14
CA PHE A 294 -12.95 -27.97 1.01
C PHE A 294 -12.54 -29.34 1.61
N VAL A 295 -12.67 -29.47 2.91
CA VAL A 295 -12.39 -30.71 3.64
C VAL A 295 -13.57 -31.70 3.50
N GLU A 296 -14.78 -31.14 3.49
CA GLU A 296 -16.02 -31.90 3.31
C GLU A 296 -16.42 -31.97 1.84
N ASP A 297 -17.15 -33.02 1.47
CA ASP A 297 -17.79 -33.11 0.14
C ASP A 297 -18.69 -31.90 -0.10
N TRP A 298 -18.53 -31.24 -1.23
CA TRP A 298 -19.17 -29.96 -1.56
C TRP A 298 -20.71 -29.99 -1.40
N ASP A 299 -21.35 -31.11 -1.73
CA ASP A 299 -22.79 -31.30 -1.61
C ASP A 299 -23.28 -31.52 -0.17
N LYS A 300 -22.36 -31.76 0.77
CA LYS A 300 -22.67 -32.00 2.18
C LYS A 300 -22.39 -30.80 3.08
N ILE A 301 -21.73 -29.77 2.55
CA ILE A 301 -21.37 -28.58 3.33
C ILE A 301 -22.63 -27.81 3.74
N ASP A 302 -22.78 -27.56 5.04
CA ASP A 302 -23.74 -26.58 5.54
C ASP A 302 -23.24 -25.17 5.27
N TRP A 303 -23.53 -24.65 4.07
CA TRP A 303 -23.11 -23.32 3.63
C TRP A 303 -23.59 -22.21 4.57
N ALA A 304 -24.85 -22.28 4.99
CA ALA A 304 -25.43 -21.27 5.86
C ALA A 304 -24.84 -21.30 7.29
N GLY A 305 -24.58 -22.47 7.81
CA GLY A 305 -23.89 -22.67 9.10
C GLY A 305 -22.48 -22.15 9.11
N ASN A 306 -21.79 -22.20 7.95
CA ASN A 306 -20.40 -21.77 7.83
C ASN A 306 -20.19 -20.26 7.53
N ARG A 307 -21.24 -19.42 7.56
CA ARG A 307 -21.12 -17.97 7.30
C ARG A 307 -20.10 -17.27 8.18
N ASN A 308 -20.05 -17.62 9.43
CA ASN A 308 -19.18 -16.98 10.42
C ASN A 308 -17.99 -17.87 10.87
N THR A 309 -17.85 -19.05 10.28
CA THR A 309 -16.68 -19.91 10.52
C THR A 309 -15.43 -19.25 9.97
N ILE A 310 -14.41 -19.06 10.80
CA ILE A 310 -13.14 -18.43 10.43
C ILE A 310 -11.99 -19.06 11.20
N ASN A 311 -10.83 -19.19 10.55
CA ASN A 311 -9.62 -19.62 11.23
C ASN A 311 -9.08 -18.50 12.15
N PRO A 312 -8.65 -18.79 13.38
CA PRO A 312 -8.12 -17.77 14.30
C PRO A 312 -6.96 -16.95 13.74
N ARG A 313 -6.13 -17.49 12.84
CA ARG A 313 -5.02 -16.75 12.20
C ARG A 313 -5.49 -15.65 11.25
N ASP A 314 -6.70 -15.75 10.72
CA ASP A 314 -7.30 -14.75 9.83
C ASP A 314 -8.20 -13.76 10.57
N ASN A 315 -8.46 -13.99 11.87
CA ASN A 315 -9.42 -13.22 12.64
C ASN A 315 -8.75 -12.09 13.44
N TYR A 316 -8.14 -11.15 12.75
CA TYR A 316 -7.52 -9.96 13.36
C TYR A 316 -8.54 -9.02 14.02
N HIS A 317 -9.78 -9.02 13.52
CA HIS A 317 -10.87 -8.20 14.04
C HIS A 317 -12.17 -9.02 14.14
N PRO A 318 -12.43 -9.67 15.29
CA PRO A 318 -13.65 -10.45 15.48
C PRO A 318 -14.92 -9.61 15.34
N LYS A 319 -15.92 -10.15 14.63
CA LYS A 319 -17.22 -9.50 14.49
C LYS A 319 -17.88 -9.25 15.86
N SER A 320 -18.46 -8.08 16.03
CA SER A 320 -19.20 -7.74 17.24
C SER A 320 -20.46 -8.61 17.39
N TRP A 321 -20.96 -8.70 18.63
CA TRP A 321 -22.25 -9.35 18.89
C TRP A 321 -23.40 -8.66 18.14
N LEU A 322 -23.34 -7.32 18.00
CA LEU A 322 -24.35 -6.53 17.29
C LEU A 322 -24.38 -6.89 15.80
N LEU A 323 -23.22 -6.96 15.14
CA LEU A 323 -23.13 -7.36 13.74
C LEU A 323 -23.61 -8.79 13.53
N ASN A 324 -23.25 -9.71 14.43
CA ASN A 324 -23.75 -11.09 14.37
C ASN A 324 -25.27 -11.16 14.49
N LEU A 325 -25.87 -10.37 15.37
CA LEU A 325 -27.33 -10.26 15.51
C LEU A 325 -27.97 -9.68 14.25
N ILE A 326 -27.39 -8.62 13.67
CA ILE A 326 -27.86 -8.01 12.42
C ILE A 326 -27.77 -9.02 11.28
N ASN A 327 -26.67 -9.71 11.12
CA ASN A 327 -26.49 -10.73 10.08
C ASN A 327 -27.51 -11.87 10.22
N TRP A 328 -27.75 -12.31 11.45
CA TRP A 328 -28.77 -13.33 11.72
C TRP A 328 -30.17 -12.83 11.34
N PHE A 329 -30.53 -11.61 11.73
CA PHE A 329 -31.82 -10.99 11.39
C PHE A 329 -31.98 -10.85 9.89
N LEU A 330 -30.97 -10.31 9.20
CA LEU A 330 -31.00 -10.13 7.76
C LEU A 330 -31.13 -11.45 7.00
N ALA A 331 -30.45 -12.51 7.45
CA ALA A 331 -30.46 -13.80 6.79
C ALA A 331 -31.76 -14.58 7.02
N ASN A 332 -32.30 -14.57 8.25
CA ASN A 332 -33.37 -15.48 8.67
C ASN A 332 -34.75 -14.81 8.72
N ILE A 333 -34.79 -13.47 8.82
CA ILE A 333 -36.09 -12.74 8.95
C ILE A 333 -36.24 -11.79 7.75
N TRP A 334 -35.34 -10.84 7.55
CA TRP A 334 -35.52 -9.81 6.55
C TRP A 334 -35.50 -10.39 5.11
N LYS A 335 -34.48 -11.15 4.75
CA LYS A 335 -34.32 -11.70 3.39
C LYS A 335 -35.50 -12.59 2.96
N PRO A 336 -35.98 -13.56 3.77
CA PRO A 336 -37.09 -14.44 3.36
C PRO A 336 -38.47 -13.81 3.42
N TYR A 337 -38.72 -12.83 4.31
CA TYR A 337 -40.10 -12.35 4.58
C TYR A 337 -40.30 -10.87 4.23
N PHE A 338 -39.27 -10.02 4.29
CA PHE A 338 -39.46 -8.58 4.18
C PHE A 338 -38.72 -7.97 2.97
N ARG A 339 -37.83 -8.71 2.30
CA ARG A 339 -37.16 -8.21 1.11
C ARG A 339 -38.14 -8.23 -0.08
N VAL A 340 -38.49 -7.05 -0.59
CA VAL A 340 -39.44 -6.88 -1.69
C VAL A 340 -38.71 -6.52 -2.99
N LYS A 341 -39.07 -7.20 -4.08
CA LYS A 341 -38.40 -7.07 -5.36
C LYS A 341 -38.33 -5.63 -5.91
N PRO A 342 -39.40 -4.79 -5.90
CA PRO A 342 -39.29 -3.44 -6.44
C PRO A 342 -38.27 -2.56 -5.70
N LEU A 343 -38.08 -2.77 -4.39
CA LEU A 343 -37.07 -2.04 -3.62
C LEU A 343 -35.67 -2.55 -3.94
N SER A 344 -35.50 -3.86 -4.07
CA SER A 344 -34.22 -4.47 -4.50
C SER A 344 -33.81 -3.98 -5.88
N ASP A 345 -34.74 -3.98 -6.85
CA ASP A 345 -34.47 -3.53 -8.23
C ASP A 345 -34.02 -2.05 -8.24
N LYS A 346 -34.68 -1.19 -7.44
CA LYS A 346 -34.29 0.21 -7.28
C LYS A 346 -32.91 0.34 -6.64
N ALA A 347 -32.61 -0.47 -5.64
CA ALA A 347 -31.34 -0.47 -4.94
C ALA A 347 -30.18 -0.96 -5.82
N GLU A 348 -30.42 -2.03 -6.59
CA GLU A 348 -29.44 -2.51 -7.59
C GLU A 348 -29.17 -1.46 -8.67
N ALA A 349 -30.19 -0.80 -9.17
CA ALA A 349 -30.04 0.28 -10.17
C ALA A 349 -29.23 1.45 -9.60
N TRP A 350 -29.45 1.82 -8.34
CA TRP A 350 -28.69 2.89 -7.68
C TRP A 350 -27.24 2.45 -7.40
N ALA A 351 -27.02 1.23 -6.93
CA ALA A 351 -25.67 0.69 -6.73
C ALA A 351 -24.88 0.67 -8.05
N MET A 352 -25.51 0.24 -9.16
CA MET A 352 -24.87 0.29 -10.48
C MET A 352 -24.55 1.72 -10.90
N LYS A 353 -25.45 2.68 -10.64
CA LYS A 353 -25.20 4.09 -10.95
C LYS A 353 -24.01 4.65 -10.17
N LEU A 354 -23.82 4.27 -8.91
CA LEU A 354 -22.63 4.64 -8.12
C LEU A 354 -21.35 4.01 -8.67
N ILE A 355 -21.40 2.77 -9.15
CA ILE A 355 -20.27 2.10 -9.83
C ILE A 355 -19.92 2.85 -11.13
N GLU A 356 -20.92 3.22 -11.94
CA GLU A 356 -20.70 4.01 -13.17
C GLU A 356 -20.05 5.38 -12.86
N MET A 357 -20.51 6.08 -11.81
CA MET A 357 -19.91 7.36 -11.39
C MET A 357 -18.46 7.18 -10.93
N GLU A 358 -18.15 6.10 -10.22
CA GLU A 358 -16.77 5.80 -9.83
C GLU A 358 -15.88 5.61 -11.06
N ASN A 359 -16.34 4.83 -12.03
CA ASN A 359 -15.63 4.58 -13.29
C ASN A 359 -15.39 5.88 -14.09
N GLU A 360 -16.41 6.75 -14.19
CA GLU A 360 -16.29 8.04 -14.88
C GLU A 360 -15.28 8.96 -14.18
N ASN A 361 -15.25 8.95 -12.83
CA ASN A 361 -14.40 9.83 -12.05
C ASN A 361 -12.94 9.39 -11.97
N THR A 362 -12.63 8.14 -12.33
CA THR A 362 -11.31 7.49 -12.19
C THR A 362 -10.81 6.87 -13.49
N ASP A 363 -11.49 7.12 -14.60
CA ASP A 363 -11.22 6.46 -15.88
C ASP A 363 -11.09 4.91 -15.76
N CYS A 364 -11.99 4.30 -14.97
CA CYS A 364 -12.03 2.86 -14.70
C CYS A 364 -10.81 2.29 -13.94
N LEU A 365 -10.04 3.11 -13.24
CA LEU A 365 -9.03 2.63 -12.28
C LEU A 365 -9.64 2.36 -10.90
N ASP A 366 -10.73 3.05 -10.59
CA ASP A 366 -11.38 3.03 -9.30
C ASP A 366 -10.42 3.43 -8.14
N LEU A 367 -10.80 3.20 -6.91
CA LEU A 367 -9.96 3.57 -5.77
C LEU A 367 -8.66 2.76 -5.72
N ALA A 368 -8.74 1.45 -5.98
CA ALA A 368 -7.63 0.53 -5.75
C ALA A 368 -7.80 -0.79 -6.53
N THR A 369 -6.75 -1.57 -6.54
CA THR A 369 -6.71 -2.94 -7.12
C THR A 369 -7.76 -3.88 -6.52
N VAL A 370 -8.34 -3.55 -5.37
CA VAL A 370 -9.44 -4.31 -4.77
C VAL A 370 -10.78 -3.96 -5.42
N SER A 371 -11.11 -2.67 -5.49
CA SER A 371 -12.44 -2.21 -5.98
C SER A 371 -12.58 -2.31 -7.50
N GLY A 372 -11.53 -1.98 -8.26
CA GLY A 372 -11.56 -2.01 -9.73
C GLY A 372 -11.96 -3.37 -10.32
N PRO A 373 -11.27 -4.46 -9.96
CA PRO A 373 -11.66 -5.80 -10.40
C PRO A 373 -13.08 -6.22 -9.99
N MET A 374 -13.55 -5.82 -8.79
CA MET A 374 -14.92 -6.12 -8.35
C MET A 374 -15.95 -5.35 -9.18
N ASN A 375 -15.70 -4.08 -9.49
CA ASN A 375 -16.55 -3.26 -10.36
C ASN A 375 -16.57 -3.81 -11.80
N LEU A 376 -15.44 -4.29 -12.32
CA LEU A 376 -15.38 -4.98 -13.62
C LEU A 376 -16.37 -6.15 -13.69
N VAL A 377 -16.41 -6.99 -12.63
CA VAL A 377 -17.36 -8.12 -12.59
C VAL A 377 -18.81 -7.63 -12.55
N CYS A 378 -19.11 -6.57 -11.80
CA CYS A 378 -20.45 -5.98 -11.74
C CYS A 378 -20.90 -5.44 -13.11
N LEU A 379 -20.03 -4.71 -13.80
CA LEU A 379 -20.31 -4.18 -15.15
C LEU A 379 -20.50 -5.28 -16.18
N TYR A 380 -19.67 -6.32 -16.10
CA TYR A 380 -19.82 -7.51 -16.96
C TYR A 380 -21.15 -8.24 -16.70
N ALA A 381 -21.50 -8.43 -15.44
CA ALA A 381 -22.78 -9.05 -15.05
C ALA A 381 -24.01 -8.21 -15.43
N HIS A 382 -23.85 -6.86 -15.51
CA HIS A 382 -24.90 -5.93 -15.87
C HIS A 382 -25.11 -5.81 -17.38
N GLY A 383 -24.04 -5.52 -18.11
CA GLY A 383 -24.10 -5.11 -19.53
C GLY A 383 -23.42 -6.07 -20.51
N GLY A 384 -22.77 -7.14 -20.01
CA GLY A 384 -22.03 -8.09 -20.85
C GLY A 384 -20.64 -7.59 -21.27
N PRO A 385 -19.91 -8.38 -22.08
CA PRO A 385 -18.49 -8.17 -22.40
C PRO A 385 -18.20 -6.94 -23.27
N ASP A 386 -19.18 -6.49 -24.07
CA ASP A 386 -18.97 -5.54 -25.17
C ASP A 386 -19.24 -4.08 -24.80
N THR A 387 -19.54 -3.78 -23.54
CA THR A 387 -19.72 -2.41 -23.09
C THR A 387 -18.39 -1.65 -23.06
N TYR A 388 -18.43 -0.32 -23.27
CA TYR A 388 -17.24 0.52 -23.18
C TYR A 388 -16.55 0.39 -21.81
N ALA A 389 -17.32 0.43 -20.74
CA ALA A 389 -16.79 0.36 -19.37
C ALA A 389 -16.04 -0.97 -19.13
N VAL A 390 -16.58 -2.11 -19.56
CA VAL A 390 -15.91 -3.42 -19.43
C VAL A 390 -14.61 -3.45 -20.23
N ARG A 391 -14.61 -2.96 -21.48
CA ARG A 391 -13.37 -2.90 -22.29
C ARG A 391 -12.33 -1.97 -21.65
N ARG A 392 -12.77 -0.81 -21.17
CA ARG A 392 -11.87 0.17 -20.53
C ARG A 392 -11.26 -0.38 -19.23
N HIS A 393 -12.04 -1.03 -18.37
CA HIS A 393 -11.53 -1.71 -17.19
C HIS A 393 -10.47 -2.77 -17.52
N LYS A 394 -10.73 -3.59 -18.56
CA LYS A 394 -9.76 -4.61 -18.99
C LYS A 394 -8.44 -4.00 -19.46
N GLU A 395 -8.51 -2.88 -20.15
CA GLU A 395 -7.33 -2.14 -20.59
C GLU A 395 -6.57 -1.56 -19.39
N ARG A 396 -7.29 -0.86 -18.48
CA ARG A 396 -6.71 -0.17 -17.34
C ARG A 396 -6.18 -1.12 -16.25
N ALA A 397 -6.71 -2.34 -16.16
CA ALA A 397 -6.29 -3.33 -15.17
C ALA A 397 -4.78 -3.68 -15.25
N ASN A 398 -4.14 -3.50 -16.41
CA ASN A 398 -2.71 -3.71 -16.58
C ASN A 398 -1.86 -2.71 -15.76
N GLU A 399 -2.41 -1.55 -15.39
CA GLU A 399 -1.71 -0.56 -14.58
C GLU A 399 -1.54 -0.98 -13.12
N PHE A 400 -2.34 -1.94 -12.66
CA PHE A 400 -2.17 -2.54 -11.34
C PHE A 400 -1.03 -3.56 -11.28
N LEU A 401 -0.51 -4.00 -12.43
CA LEU A 401 0.46 -5.08 -12.50
C LEU A 401 1.88 -4.56 -12.48
N TRP A 402 2.74 -5.28 -11.78
CA TRP A 402 4.16 -5.00 -11.71
C TRP A 402 4.97 -6.28 -11.91
N VAL A 403 6.04 -6.20 -12.72
CA VAL A 403 6.96 -7.31 -12.92
C VAL A 403 8.27 -7.02 -12.19
N ASN A 404 8.71 -7.96 -11.37
CA ASN A 404 9.99 -7.90 -10.70
C ASN A 404 10.78 -9.20 -10.89
N LYS A 405 11.95 -9.30 -10.27
CA LYS A 405 12.79 -10.50 -10.34
C LYS A 405 12.13 -11.82 -9.87
N GLU A 406 11.03 -11.75 -9.16
CA GLU A 406 10.31 -12.93 -8.66
C GLU A 406 9.11 -13.30 -9.55
N GLY A 407 8.69 -12.41 -10.42
CA GLY A 407 7.55 -12.60 -11.32
C GLY A 407 6.59 -11.42 -11.33
N LEU A 408 5.31 -11.68 -11.65
CA LEU A 408 4.28 -10.67 -11.78
C LEU A 408 3.41 -10.60 -10.52
N LEU A 409 3.35 -9.42 -9.93
CA LEU A 409 2.54 -9.08 -8.76
C LEU A 409 1.49 -8.00 -9.09
N ALA A 410 0.60 -7.72 -8.18
CA ALA A 410 -0.30 -6.58 -8.27
C ALA A 410 0.03 -5.55 -7.17
N ASN A 411 0.00 -4.27 -7.56
CA ASN A 411 0.14 -3.12 -6.68
C ASN A 411 -1.17 -2.83 -5.94
N GLY A 412 -1.11 -2.09 -4.83
CA GLY A 412 -2.29 -1.66 -4.07
C GLY A 412 -3.17 -0.65 -4.82
N THR A 413 -2.52 0.20 -5.63
CA THR A 413 -3.14 1.11 -6.59
C THR A 413 -2.44 0.97 -7.95
N ASN A 414 -2.73 1.83 -8.92
CA ASN A 414 -2.01 1.84 -10.20
C ASN A 414 -0.58 2.45 -10.09
N GLY A 415 0.00 2.52 -8.91
CA GLY A 415 1.38 2.90 -8.64
C GLY A 415 1.54 3.99 -7.58
N VAL A 416 2.73 4.60 -7.54
CA VAL A 416 3.18 5.55 -6.51
C VAL A 416 3.74 6.85 -7.11
N GLN A 417 3.40 7.16 -8.34
CA GLN A 417 4.08 8.13 -9.20
C GLN A 417 4.23 9.52 -8.58
N CYS A 418 3.12 10.13 -8.15
CA CYS A 418 3.16 11.48 -7.56
C CYS A 418 3.87 11.48 -6.20
N TRP A 419 3.63 10.47 -5.39
CA TRP A 419 4.22 10.31 -4.05
C TRP A 419 5.73 10.21 -4.10
N ASP A 420 6.25 9.28 -4.87
CA ASP A 420 7.69 9.06 -4.98
C ASP A 420 8.41 10.23 -5.65
N THR A 421 7.79 10.85 -6.65
CA THR A 421 8.35 12.03 -7.31
C THR A 421 8.48 13.21 -6.35
N ALA A 422 7.48 13.43 -5.49
CA ALA A 422 7.53 14.48 -4.49
C ALA A 422 8.68 14.26 -3.49
N PHE A 423 8.86 13.04 -2.99
CA PHE A 423 9.98 12.74 -2.10
C PHE A 423 11.35 12.77 -2.79
N ALA A 424 11.43 12.37 -4.07
CA ALA A 424 12.67 12.51 -4.86
C ALA A 424 13.13 13.96 -4.94
N ILE A 425 12.23 14.90 -5.24
CA ILE A 425 12.51 16.34 -5.27
C ILE A 425 12.98 16.84 -3.89
N GLN A 426 12.25 16.49 -2.83
CA GLN A 426 12.57 16.93 -1.47
C GLN A 426 13.92 16.38 -0.98
N THR A 427 14.30 15.18 -1.42
CA THR A 427 15.61 14.58 -1.12
C THR A 427 16.74 15.45 -1.65
N VAL A 428 16.68 15.89 -2.89
CA VAL A 428 17.68 16.76 -3.51
C VAL A 428 17.72 18.12 -2.83
N MET A 429 16.56 18.66 -2.43
CA MET A 429 16.46 19.91 -1.69
C MET A 429 17.11 19.80 -0.29
N ASP A 430 16.79 18.77 0.46
CA ASP A 430 17.34 18.59 1.82
C ASP A 430 18.85 18.37 1.79
N ALA A 431 19.39 17.83 0.72
CA ALA A 431 20.83 17.74 0.47
C ALA A 431 21.48 19.07 0.04
N GLY A 432 20.69 20.11 -0.26
CA GLY A 432 21.19 21.40 -0.74
C GLY A 432 21.70 21.37 -2.17
N LEU A 433 21.19 20.44 -3.00
CA LEU A 433 21.65 20.19 -4.38
C LEU A 433 20.66 20.70 -5.46
N THR A 434 19.61 21.43 -5.09
CA THR A 434 18.61 21.93 -6.05
C THR A 434 19.19 22.91 -7.08
N GLU A 435 20.21 23.67 -6.73
CA GLU A 435 20.88 24.62 -7.63
C GLU A 435 22.07 23.99 -8.39
N ASP A 436 22.44 22.75 -8.08
CA ASP A 436 23.52 22.05 -8.77
C ASP A 436 23.09 21.73 -10.22
N PRO A 437 23.82 22.27 -11.23
CA PRO A 437 23.46 22.07 -12.64
C PRO A 437 23.38 20.60 -13.06
N ARG A 438 24.08 19.70 -12.35
CA ARG A 438 24.08 18.26 -12.64
C ARG A 438 22.68 17.64 -12.48
N TRP A 439 21.92 18.05 -11.46
CA TRP A 439 20.62 17.47 -11.14
C TRP A 439 19.42 18.23 -11.73
N ARG A 440 19.70 19.38 -12.32
CA ARG A 440 18.64 20.24 -12.86
C ARG A 440 17.76 19.56 -13.94
N PRO A 441 18.30 18.80 -14.92
CA PRO A 441 17.47 18.13 -15.92
C PRO A 441 16.49 17.13 -15.31
N MET A 442 16.94 16.35 -14.33
CA MET A 442 16.13 15.39 -13.57
C MET A 442 15.01 16.10 -12.80
N LEU A 443 15.34 17.18 -12.09
CA LEU A 443 14.37 17.96 -11.31
C LEU A 443 13.35 18.71 -12.19
N LEU A 444 13.78 19.20 -13.37
CA LEU A 444 12.88 19.87 -14.31
C LEU A 444 11.83 18.89 -14.83
N LYS A 445 12.22 17.70 -15.26
CA LYS A 445 11.29 16.66 -15.67
C LYS A 445 10.31 16.27 -14.55
N ALA A 446 10.80 16.19 -13.30
CA ALA A 446 9.96 15.89 -12.14
C ALA A 446 8.94 17.02 -11.87
N LEU A 447 9.33 18.29 -12.07
CA LEU A 447 8.41 19.42 -11.95
C LEU A 447 7.36 19.43 -13.09
N GLU A 448 7.77 19.15 -14.32
CA GLU A 448 6.87 19.01 -15.49
C GLU A 448 5.85 17.88 -15.26
N PHE A 449 6.31 16.76 -14.68
CA PHE A 449 5.42 15.67 -14.29
C PHE A 449 4.37 16.13 -13.25
N LEU A 450 4.79 16.79 -12.16
CA LEU A 450 3.85 17.28 -11.15
C LEU A 450 2.89 18.34 -11.70
N ASP A 451 3.33 19.17 -12.66
CA ASP A 451 2.44 20.08 -13.37
C ASP A 451 1.36 19.33 -14.17
N ASP A 452 1.75 18.34 -14.96
CA ASP A 452 0.81 17.51 -15.73
C ASP A 452 -0.17 16.75 -14.82
N GLN A 453 0.29 16.26 -13.66
CA GLN A 453 -0.51 15.41 -12.77
C GLN A 453 -1.43 16.18 -11.80
N GLN A 454 -1.37 17.49 -11.75
CA GLN A 454 -2.28 18.25 -10.90
C GLN A 454 -3.73 18.16 -11.42
N ILE A 455 -4.66 17.77 -10.54
CA ILE A 455 -6.08 17.63 -10.85
C ILE A 455 -6.70 19.03 -11.02
N ARG A 456 -7.35 19.28 -12.15
CA ARG A 456 -7.85 20.60 -12.53
C ARG A 456 -9.32 20.85 -12.16
N GLU A 457 -10.10 19.79 -11.93
CA GLU A 457 -11.54 19.89 -11.76
C GLU A 457 -12.04 18.98 -10.64
N ASN A 458 -13.11 19.38 -10.00
CA ASN A 458 -13.87 18.51 -9.11
C ASN A 458 -14.64 17.45 -9.92
N VAL A 459 -15.01 16.36 -9.29
CA VAL A 459 -15.86 15.33 -9.92
C VAL A 459 -17.26 15.86 -10.15
N LYS A 460 -17.93 15.34 -11.17
CA LYS A 460 -19.36 15.58 -11.38
C LYS A 460 -20.16 14.95 -10.26
N ASP A 461 -21.28 15.55 -9.91
CA ASP A 461 -22.20 15.01 -8.90
C ASP A 461 -21.50 14.64 -7.58
N GLN A 462 -20.51 15.43 -7.16
CA GLN A 462 -19.63 15.19 -6.03
C GLN A 462 -20.38 14.71 -4.77
N ASP A 463 -21.50 15.35 -4.45
CA ASP A 463 -22.31 15.00 -3.28
C ASP A 463 -23.01 13.64 -3.44
N LYS A 464 -23.47 13.30 -4.66
CA LYS A 464 -24.15 12.03 -4.92
C LYS A 464 -23.24 10.81 -4.87
N CYS A 465 -21.97 10.99 -5.29
CA CYS A 465 -20.96 9.92 -5.24
C CYS A 465 -20.08 9.98 -3.99
N TYR A 466 -20.44 10.81 -3.02
CA TYR A 466 -19.77 10.94 -1.72
C TYR A 466 -18.30 11.34 -1.78
N ARG A 467 -17.88 12.03 -2.84
CA ARG A 467 -16.48 12.41 -3.09
C ARG A 467 -16.11 13.72 -2.39
N GLN A 468 -14.86 13.80 -1.94
CA GLN A 468 -14.26 15.03 -1.41
C GLN A 468 -13.84 15.95 -2.58
N GLN A 469 -13.71 17.26 -2.30
CA GLN A 469 -13.13 18.23 -3.24
C GLN A 469 -11.73 17.78 -3.66
N ARG A 470 -11.39 17.94 -4.96
CA ARG A 470 -10.09 17.49 -5.49
C ARG A 470 -9.40 18.51 -6.43
N LYS A 471 -10.08 19.62 -6.79
CA LYS A 471 -9.47 20.64 -7.64
C LYS A 471 -8.20 21.20 -6.99
N GLY A 472 -7.09 21.25 -7.74
CA GLY A 472 -5.77 21.66 -7.25
C GLY A 472 -4.96 20.55 -6.59
N ALA A 473 -5.54 19.37 -6.33
CA ALA A 473 -4.91 18.26 -5.65
C ALA A 473 -3.98 17.44 -6.56
N TRP A 474 -3.20 16.57 -5.89
CA TRP A 474 -2.52 15.43 -6.49
C TRP A 474 -3.01 14.14 -5.84
N ALA A 475 -3.18 13.10 -6.65
CA ALA A 475 -3.43 11.76 -6.17
C ALA A 475 -2.12 11.09 -5.71
N PHE A 476 -2.21 9.93 -5.07
CA PHE A 476 -1.05 9.13 -4.68
C PHE A 476 -0.27 8.64 -5.92
N SER A 477 -0.99 8.14 -6.92
CA SER A 477 -0.44 7.65 -8.20
C SER A 477 -0.46 8.71 -9.29
N ASN A 478 -1.55 8.87 -10.01
CA ASN A 478 -1.71 9.82 -11.10
C ASN A 478 -3.09 10.49 -11.12
N LYS A 479 -3.25 11.52 -11.98
CA LYS A 479 -4.49 12.30 -12.09
C LYS A 479 -5.71 11.49 -12.55
N ASP A 480 -5.50 10.39 -13.28
CA ASP A 480 -6.60 9.57 -13.79
C ASP A 480 -7.28 8.79 -12.65
N GLN A 481 -6.50 8.19 -11.76
CA GLN A 481 -7.02 7.59 -10.52
C GLN A 481 -7.74 8.65 -9.68
N GLY A 482 -7.20 9.87 -9.62
CA GLY A 482 -7.91 11.08 -9.26
C GLY A 482 -8.48 11.15 -7.84
N TYR A 483 -8.06 10.30 -6.92
CA TYR A 483 -8.38 10.43 -5.51
C TYR A 483 -7.41 11.39 -4.83
N ALA A 484 -7.94 12.50 -4.36
CA ALA A 484 -7.18 13.45 -3.56
C ALA A 484 -6.90 12.85 -2.17
N VAL A 485 -5.64 12.93 -1.75
CA VAL A 485 -5.19 12.47 -0.43
C VAL A 485 -4.40 13.60 0.21
N SER A 486 -4.72 13.95 1.45
CA SER A 486 -4.23 15.18 2.10
C SER A 486 -2.70 15.27 2.17
N ASP A 487 -2.01 14.16 2.46
CA ASP A 487 -0.55 14.10 2.48
C ASP A 487 0.07 14.13 1.08
N CYS A 488 -0.54 13.46 0.10
CA CYS A 488 -0.07 13.49 -1.30
C CYS A 488 -0.16 14.90 -1.90
N ILE A 489 -1.26 15.60 -1.64
CA ILE A 489 -1.41 17.01 -2.02
C ILE A 489 -0.29 17.84 -1.38
N SER A 490 -0.05 17.62 -0.09
CA SER A 490 0.92 18.39 0.70
C SER A 490 2.34 18.17 0.23
N GLU A 491 2.74 16.90 -0.01
CA GLU A 491 4.09 16.57 -0.44
C GLU A 491 4.38 17.06 -1.87
N ALA A 492 3.43 16.89 -2.79
CA ALA A 492 3.54 17.42 -4.14
C ALA A 492 3.60 18.94 -4.15
N LEU A 493 2.71 19.62 -3.42
CA LEU A 493 2.68 21.09 -3.32
C LEU A 493 3.98 21.65 -2.76
N LYS A 494 4.54 21.05 -1.69
CA LYS A 494 5.85 21.44 -1.15
C LYS A 494 6.93 21.36 -2.21
N SER A 495 6.97 20.27 -2.96
CA SER A 495 7.95 20.02 -4.01
C SER A 495 7.86 21.05 -5.15
N VAL A 496 6.64 21.38 -5.58
CA VAL A 496 6.38 22.42 -6.59
C VAL A 496 6.84 23.78 -6.10
N ILE A 497 6.44 24.19 -4.88
CA ILE A 497 6.84 25.49 -4.30
C ILE A 497 8.36 25.59 -4.22
N ILE A 498 9.02 24.56 -3.70
CA ILE A 498 10.47 24.53 -3.54
C ILE A 498 11.17 24.75 -4.88
N LEU A 499 10.82 23.97 -5.91
CA LEU A 499 11.47 24.09 -7.20
C LEU A 499 11.18 25.41 -7.88
N GLN A 500 9.90 25.86 -7.93
CA GLN A 500 9.54 27.13 -8.57
C GLN A 500 10.11 28.37 -7.86
N LYS A 501 10.46 28.28 -6.58
CA LYS A 501 11.17 29.34 -5.85
C LYS A 501 12.69 29.20 -5.89
N THR A 502 13.23 28.12 -6.45
CA THR A 502 14.67 27.95 -6.68
C THR A 502 15.08 28.68 -7.96
N PRO A 503 16.15 29.50 -7.93
CA PRO A 503 16.62 30.24 -9.10
C PRO A 503 16.85 29.35 -10.31
N GLY A 504 16.31 29.78 -11.45
CA GLY A 504 16.50 29.10 -12.74
C GLY A 504 15.49 27.99 -13.06
N PHE A 505 14.54 27.68 -12.18
CA PHE A 505 13.40 26.84 -12.54
C PHE A 505 12.24 27.68 -13.08
N PRO A 506 11.46 27.15 -14.03
CA PRO A 506 10.27 27.85 -14.55
C PRO A 506 9.12 27.79 -13.54
N THR A 507 8.23 28.78 -13.62
CA THR A 507 6.91 28.73 -12.96
C THR A 507 5.93 28.05 -13.91
N LEU A 508 5.68 26.75 -13.73
CA LEU A 508 4.74 25.96 -14.54
C LEU A 508 3.33 26.00 -13.95
N ILE A 509 3.24 26.00 -12.64
CA ILE A 509 1.98 26.07 -11.88
C ILE A 509 1.85 27.49 -11.34
N ASP A 510 0.87 28.22 -11.85
CA ASP A 510 0.61 29.60 -11.45
C ASP A 510 0.03 29.70 -10.02
N ASP A 511 0.00 30.91 -9.48
CA ASP A 511 -0.45 31.16 -8.12
C ASP A 511 -1.91 30.71 -7.91
N GLN A 512 -2.79 30.84 -8.90
CA GLN A 512 -4.19 30.42 -8.76
C GLN A 512 -4.29 28.90 -8.56
N ARG A 513 -3.50 28.14 -9.27
CA ARG A 513 -3.46 26.68 -9.15
C ARG A 513 -2.84 26.22 -7.83
N ILE A 514 -1.89 26.98 -7.29
CA ILE A 514 -1.36 26.76 -5.94
C ILE A 514 -2.45 27.08 -4.92
N PHE A 515 -3.21 28.17 -5.09
CA PHE A 515 -4.33 28.55 -4.22
C PHE A 515 -5.46 27.51 -4.25
N ASP A 516 -5.77 26.93 -5.41
CA ASP A 516 -6.73 25.82 -5.52
C ASP A 516 -6.31 24.62 -4.67
N ALA A 517 -5.02 24.29 -4.63
CA ALA A 517 -4.48 23.24 -3.77
C ALA A 517 -4.63 23.57 -2.27
N ILE A 518 -4.34 24.82 -1.88
CA ILE A 518 -4.52 25.29 -0.51
C ILE A 518 -6.00 25.24 -0.09
N ASP A 519 -6.89 25.71 -0.96
CA ASP A 519 -8.34 25.68 -0.70
C ASP A 519 -8.84 24.25 -0.49
N THR A 520 -8.34 23.32 -1.28
CA THR A 520 -8.64 21.90 -1.10
C THR A 520 -8.06 21.37 0.22
N LEU A 521 -6.79 21.65 0.56
CA LEU A 521 -6.21 21.23 1.83
C LEU A 521 -6.97 21.74 3.06
N LEU A 522 -7.44 22.99 3.02
CA LEU A 522 -8.20 23.56 4.13
C LEU A 522 -9.51 22.84 4.41
N THR A 523 -10.07 22.08 3.44
CA THR A 523 -11.26 21.26 3.64
C THR A 523 -11.00 19.96 4.42
N TYR A 524 -9.73 19.57 4.60
CA TYR A 524 -9.35 18.31 5.26
C TYR A 524 -9.21 18.42 6.78
N GLN A 525 -9.35 19.62 7.37
CA GLN A 525 -9.23 19.72 8.82
C GLN A 525 -10.45 19.17 9.54
N ASN A 526 -10.20 18.19 10.37
CA ASN A 526 -11.21 17.59 11.24
C ASN A 526 -11.65 18.54 12.37
N PRO A 527 -12.82 18.34 12.99
CA PRO A 527 -13.31 19.15 14.10
C PRO A 527 -12.34 19.22 15.28
N ASN A 528 -11.51 18.22 15.52
CA ASN A 528 -10.50 18.19 16.58
C ASN A 528 -9.15 18.83 16.18
N GLY A 529 -9.01 19.28 14.93
CA GLY A 529 -7.80 19.92 14.42
C GLY A 529 -6.86 19.03 13.62
N SER A 530 -7.02 17.70 13.66
CA SER A 530 -6.23 16.75 12.87
C SER A 530 -6.57 16.77 11.38
N CYS A 531 -5.84 15.96 10.62
CA CYS A 531 -6.19 15.63 9.23
C CYS A 531 -6.32 14.13 9.05
N SER A 532 -7.22 13.75 8.16
CA SER A 532 -7.39 12.39 7.65
C SER A 532 -6.80 12.27 6.25
N SER A 533 -6.78 11.05 5.70
CA SER A 533 -6.20 10.82 4.37
C SER A 533 -7.10 11.29 3.24
N TYR A 534 -8.26 10.65 3.06
CA TYR A 534 -9.14 10.85 1.90
C TYR A 534 -10.26 11.85 2.13
N GLU A 535 -10.77 11.92 3.35
CA GLU A 535 -11.92 12.74 3.73
C GLU A 535 -11.99 12.92 5.25
N PRO A 536 -12.62 13.99 5.77
CA PRO A 536 -12.91 14.08 7.19
C PRO A 536 -13.80 12.92 7.66
N PRO A 537 -13.64 12.41 8.91
CA PRO A 537 -14.50 11.39 9.48
C PRO A 537 -15.98 11.82 9.46
N ARG A 538 -16.86 10.97 8.93
CA ARG A 538 -18.31 11.23 8.81
C ARG A 538 -19.14 10.51 9.87
N ALA A 539 -18.49 9.67 10.67
CA ALA A 539 -19.10 9.00 11.83
C ALA A 539 -18.03 8.74 12.91
N GLY A 540 -18.49 8.37 14.09
CA GLY A 540 -17.61 8.04 15.21
C GLY A 540 -17.11 6.58 15.18
N PRO A 541 -16.10 6.23 16.01
CA PRO A 541 -15.52 4.89 16.10
C PRO A 541 -16.51 3.78 16.48
N TRP A 542 -17.69 4.12 17.02
CA TRP A 542 -18.76 3.16 17.32
C TRP A 542 -19.19 2.36 16.08
N MET A 543 -18.98 2.91 14.88
CA MET A 543 -19.29 2.26 13.61
C MET A 543 -18.49 0.96 13.41
N GLU A 544 -17.35 0.82 14.06
CA GLU A 544 -16.55 -0.43 14.03
C GLU A 544 -17.32 -1.64 14.61
N MET A 545 -18.39 -1.42 15.36
CA MET A 545 -19.30 -2.49 15.73
C MET A 545 -20.02 -3.14 14.53
N LEU A 546 -20.02 -2.46 13.38
CA LEU A 546 -20.58 -2.96 12.11
C LEU A 546 -19.51 -3.49 11.16
N ASN A 547 -18.24 -3.56 11.58
CA ASN A 547 -17.15 -4.04 10.75
C ASN A 547 -17.31 -5.53 10.44
N ALA A 548 -17.50 -5.83 9.16
CA ALA A 548 -17.61 -7.19 8.64
C ALA A 548 -16.28 -7.75 8.11
N ALA A 549 -15.21 -6.95 8.08
CA ALA A 549 -13.89 -7.35 7.60
C ALA A 549 -13.07 -7.94 8.75
N GLU A 550 -12.97 -9.26 8.81
CA GLU A 550 -12.24 -9.95 9.87
C GLU A 550 -10.73 -9.71 9.81
N VAL A 551 -10.19 -9.47 8.63
CA VAL A 551 -8.73 -9.25 8.42
C VAL A 551 -8.29 -7.81 8.70
N PHE A 552 -9.24 -6.86 8.84
CA PHE A 552 -8.95 -5.44 9.04
C PHE A 552 -9.75 -4.86 10.21
N GLY A 553 -9.06 -4.25 11.17
CA GLY A 553 -9.67 -3.36 12.14
C GLY A 553 -9.66 -1.91 11.65
N ARG A 554 -10.48 -1.04 12.26
CA ARG A 554 -10.51 0.40 11.98
C ARG A 554 -10.75 0.72 10.50
N ILE A 555 -11.73 0.05 9.88
CA ILE A 555 -12.02 0.19 8.45
C ILE A 555 -13.40 0.78 8.14
N MET A 556 -14.29 0.90 9.15
CA MET A 556 -15.65 1.37 8.92
C MET A 556 -15.73 2.89 8.77
N VAL A 557 -14.85 3.63 9.43
CA VAL A 557 -14.79 5.10 9.35
C VAL A 557 -13.39 5.56 9.02
N GLU A 558 -13.28 6.76 8.46
CA GLU A 558 -12.00 7.44 8.33
C GLU A 558 -11.48 7.85 9.71
N TYR A 559 -10.17 7.87 9.88
CA TYR A 559 -9.50 8.21 11.13
C TYR A 559 -8.56 9.39 10.94
N GLU A 560 -8.02 9.86 12.05
CA GLU A 560 -7.01 10.91 12.12
C GLU A 560 -5.62 10.28 12.13
N TYR A 561 -4.68 10.90 11.41
CA TYR A 561 -3.32 10.39 11.26
C TYR A 561 -2.26 11.45 11.56
N PRO A 562 -1.23 11.12 12.36
CA PRO A 562 -0.10 12.04 12.59
C PRO A 562 0.61 12.39 11.27
N GLU A 563 0.76 11.43 10.38
CA GLU A 563 1.42 11.58 9.07
C GLU A 563 0.70 12.63 8.20
N CYS A 564 -0.59 12.44 7.99
CA CYS A 564 -1.41 13.35 7.18
C CYS A 564 -1.49 14.74 7.83
N THR A 565 -1.68 14.81 9.14
CA THR A 565 -1.73 16.08 9.88
C THR A 565 -0.42 16.84 9.73
N THR A 566 0.71 16.16 9.86
CA THR A 566 2.05 16.75 9.69
C THR A 566 2.29 17.23 8.27
N ALA A 567 1.94 16.41 7.28
CA ALA A 567 2.12 16.79 5.87
C ALA A 567 1.40 18.11 5.55
N VAL A 568 0.15 18.23 6.00
CA VAL A 568 -0.62 19.48 5.79
C VAL A 568 -0.02 20.66 6.56
N VAL A 569 0.39 20.47 7.81
CA VAL A 569 1.04 21.55 8.61
C VAL A 569 2.30 22.06 7.91
N THR A 570 3.16 21.16 7.45
CA THR A 570 4.43 21.54 6.79
C THR A 570 4.20 22.23 5.45
N ALA A 571 3.20 21.77 4.67
CA ALA A 571 2.82 22.39 3.41
C ALA A 571 2.24 23.80 3.62
N LEU A 572 1.30 23.96 4.55
CA LEU A 572 0.70 25.27 4.88
C LEU A 572 1.74 26.23 5.44
N SER A 573 2.67 25.76 6.29
CA SER A 573 3.76 26.58 6.83
C SER A 573 4.70 27.08 5.73
N LEU A 574 5.06 26.20 4.79
CA LEU A 574 5.88 26.58 3.63
C LEU A 574 5.14 27.56 2.73
N PHE A 575 3.86 27.30 2.43
CA PHE A 575 3.03 28.16 1.62
C PHE A 575 2.91 29.57 2.24
N HIS A 576 2.55 29.67 3.50
CA HIS A 576 2.35 30.93 4.21
C HIS A 576 3.62 31.81 4.20
N LYS A 577 4.80 31.21 4.20
CA LYS A 577 6.08 31.93 4.06
C LYS A 577 6.20 32.65 2.73
N HIS A 578 5.63 32.12 1.64
CA HIS A 578 5.74 32.66 0.27
C HIS A 578 4.54 33.50 -0.15
N TRP A 579 3.36 33.23 0.41
CA TRP A 579 2.11 33.95 0.17
C TRP A 579 1.44 34.33 1.51
N PRO A 580 2.03 35.27 2.28
CA PRO A 580 1.54 35.59 3.63
C PRO A 580 0.17 36.24 3.64
N ASP A 581 -0.27 36.83 2.55
CA ASP A 581 -1.55 37.57 2.44
C ASP A 581 -2.73 36.67 2.03
N TYR A 582 -2.48 35.40 1.61
CA TYR A 582 -3.54 34.49 1.21
C TYR A 582 -4.11 33.74 2.40
N ARG A 583 -5.35 34.05 2.77
CA ARG A 583 -6.12 33.41 3.87
C ARG A 583 -5.33 33.23 5.18
N PRO A 584 -4.57 34.26 5.65
CA PRO A 584 -3.61 34.08 6.73
C PRO A 584 -4.25 33.57 8.03
N LYS A 585 -5.39 34.17 8.43
CA LYS A 585 -6.08 33.78 9.67
C LYS A 585 -6.58 32.33 9.68
N GLU A 586 -6.99 31.83 8.52
CA GLU A 586 -7.47 30.45 8.41
C GLU A 586 -6.30 29.46 8.45
N ILE A 587 -5.21 29.78 7.75
CA ILE A 587 -4.00 28.95 7.72
C ILE A 587 -3.36 28.91 9.12
N GLU A 588 -3.19 30.05 9.77
CA GLU A 588 -2.66 30.10 11.15
C GLU A 588 -3.53 29.32 12.14
N ARG A 589 -4.85 29.50 12.06
CA ARG A 589 -5.80 28.75 12.89
C ARG A 589 -5.71 27.24 12.62
N PHE A 590 -5.58 26.86 11.37
CA PHE A 590 -5.44 25.46 10.98
C PHE A 590 -4.17 24.87 11.59
N ILE A 591 -3.01 25.49 11.35
CA ILE A 591 -1.71 25.03 11.88
C ILE A 591 -1.75 24.90 13.40
N ASN A 592 -2.24 25.92 14.10
CA ASN A 592 -2.30 25.92 15.56
C ASN A 592 -3.14 24.76 16.12
N ARG A 593 -4.29 24.48 15.51
CA ARG A 593 -5.16 23.38 15.92
C ARG A 593 -4.54 22.02 15.60
N ALA A 594 -3.91 21.89 14.44
CA ALA A 594 -3.26 20.65 14.01
C ALA A 594 -2.07 20.30 14.91
N VAL A 595 -1.23 21.29 15.24
CA VAL A 595 -0.11 21.09 16.17
C VAL A 595 -0.59 20.77 17.59
N ALA A 596 -1.66 21.41 18.06
CA ALA A 596 -2.26 21.08 19.35
C ALA A 596 -2.72 19.61 19.38
N TRP A 597 -3.33 19.13 18.30
CA TRP A 597 -3.71 17.72 18.17
C TRP A 597 -2.49 16.79 18.17
N ILE A 598 -1.43 17.10 17.42
CA ILE A 598 -0.17 16.32 17.41
C ILE A 598 0.36 16.16 18.84
N LYS A 599 0.43 17.27 19.60
CA LYS A 599 0.91 17.23 20.99
C LYS A 599 0.03 16.38 21.90
N THR A 600 -1.29 16.50 21.77
CA THR A 600 -2.25 15.75 22.59
C THR A 600 -2.21 14.23 22.32
N ASN A 601 -1.83 13.84 21.09
CA ASN A 601 -1.75 12.43 20.68
C ASN A 601 -0.36 11.81 20.89
N GLN A 602 0.56 12.51 21.54
CA GLN A 602 1.83 11.93 21.95
C GLN A 602 1.63 10.84 23.01
N LEU A 603 2.15 9.65 22.74
CA LEU A 603 2.03 8.51 23.64
C LEU A 603 2.83 8.70 24.95
N PRO A 604 2.49 7.96 26.02
CA PRO A 604 3.19 8.07 27.30
C PRO A 604 4.70 7.87 27.20
N HIS A 605 5.18 6.99 26.31
CA HIS A 605 6.61 6.73 26.08
C HIS A 605 7.30 7.80 25.23
N GLY A 606 6.58 8.82 24.74
CA GLY A 606 7.14 9.95 24.00
C GLY A 606 7.03 9.87 22.48
N GLY A 607 6.79 8.70 21.89
CA GLY A 607 6.58 8.55 20.45
C GLY A 607 5.14 8.79 20.01
N TRP A 608 4.88 8.62 18.71
CA TRP A 608 3.55 8.63 18.10
C TRP A 608 3.33 7.31 17.35
N TYR A 609 2.08 6.91 17.21
CA TYR A 609 1.68 5.71 16.48
C TYR A 609 1.19 6.09 15.08
N GLY A 610 1.82 5.53 14.04
CA GLY A 610 1.48 5.72 12.64
C GLY A 610 0.55 4.66 12.08
N SER A 611 -0.04 4.96 10.92
CA SER A 611 -1.01 4.09 10.25
C SER A 611 -0.69 3.79 8.79
N TRP A 612 0.29 4.48 8.19
CA TRP A 612 0.70 4.29 6.80
C TRP A 612 2.13 3.75 6.65
N GLY A 613 2.98 4.01 7.60
CA GLY A 613 4.32 3.40 7.73
C GLY A 613 4.46 2.63 9.03
N ILE A 614 5.44 1.75 9.12
CA ILE A 614 5.77 0.95 10.30
C ILE A 614 6.54 1.82 11.30
N CYS A 615 6.01 1.85 12.51
CA CYS A 615 4.81 2.63 12.74
C CYS A 615 5.18 3.73 13.74
N PHE A 616 5.95 3.39 14.82
CA PHE A 616 6.37 4.38 15.82
C PHE A 616 7.49 5.28 15.32
N THR A 617 8.50 4.71 14.65
CA THR A 617 9.61 5.46 14.07
C THR A 617 9.12 6.44 13.01
N TYR A 618 8.26 5.95 12.09
CA TYR A 618 7.67 6.75 11.01
C TYR A 618 6.83 7.92 11.55
N ALA A 619 5.86 7.64 12.42
CA ALA A 619 4.99 8.69 12.96
C ALA A 619 5.73 9.68 13.85
N THR A 620 6.75 9.22 14.60
CA THR A 620 7.55 10.11 15.45
C THR A 620 8.41 11.03 14.59
N MET A 621 8.97 10.57 13.48
CA MET A 621 9.66 11.43 12.50
C MET A 621 8.74 12.57 12.03
N PHE A 622 7.54 12.24 11.56
CA PHE A 622 6.59 13.24 11.07
C PHE A 622 6.15 14.22 12.16
N ALA A 623 5.83 13.72 13.35
CA ALA A 623 5.42 14.59 14.45
C ALA A 623 6.53 15.59 14.84
N LEU A 624 7.79 15.14 14.88
CA LEU A 624 8.93 16.02 15.13
C LEU A 624 9.14 17.04 13.99
N GLU A 625 8.89 16.66 12.73
CA GLU A 625 8.92 17.59 11.60
C GLU A 625 7.83 18.66 11.71
N SER A 626 6.62 18.28 12.13
CA SER A 626 5.51 19.20 12.39
C SER A 626 5.87 20.24 13.47
N LEU A 627 6.42 19.79 14.61
CA LEU A 627 6.87 20.67 15.70
C LEU A 627 7.98 21.61 15.22
N ALA A 628 8.96 21.09 14.48
CA ALA A 628 10.06 21.87 13.95
C ALA A 628 9.58 22.98 12.98
N SER A 629 8.53 22.72 12.18
CA SER A 629 7.99 23.69 11.23
C SER A 629 7.43 24.95 11.87
N ILE A 630 7.07 24.89 13.16
CA ILE A 630 6.62 26.03 13.98
C ILE A 630 7.69 26.52 14.97
N GLY A 631 8.94 26.07 14.83
CA GLY A 631 10.05 26.47 15.67
C GLY A 631 10.19 25.73 17.00
N GLU A 632 9.44 24.64 17.21
CA GLU A 632 9.56 23.80 18.40
C GLU A 632 10.60 22.70 18.18
N THR A 633 11.64 22.71 19.02
CA THR A 633 12.79 21.81 18.94
C THR A 633 13.06 21.12 20.27
N TYR A 634 14.08 20.28 20.33
CA TYR A 634 14.52 19.60 21.55
C TYR A 634 14.76 20.57 22.72
N GLU A 635 15.29 21.73 22.42
CA GLU A 635 15.69 22.71 23.45
C GLU A 635 14.47 23.41 24.11
N ASN A 636 13.47 23.79 23.32
CA ASN A 636 12.36 24.64 23.74
C ASN A 636 11.00 23.97 23.87
N SER A 637 10.87 22.69 23.48
CA SER A 637 9.61 21.94 23.53
C SER A 637 9.74 20.62 24.27
N THR A 638 8.91 20.43 25.30
CA THR A 638 8.84 19.17 26.04
C THR A 638 8.38 18.01 25.13
N HIS A 639 7.46 18.27 24.20
CA HIS A 639 6.99 17.26 23.25
C HIS A 639 8.08 16.84 22.29
N ALA A 640 8.82 17.78 21.71
CA ALA A 640 9.95 17.47 20.83
C ALA A 640 11.03 16.68 21.59
N ARG A 641 11.37 17.08 22.83
CA ARG A 641 12.34 16.37 23.67
C ARG A 641 11.92 14.93 23.91
N ARG A 642 10.69 14.69 24.37
CA ARG A 642 10.17 13.34 24.62
C ARG A 642 10.17 12.47 23.35
N GLY A 643 9.84 13.04 22.18
CA GLY A 643 9.91 12.34 20.90
C GLY A 643 11.34 11.93 20.53
N CYS A 644 12.31 12.83 20.72
CA CYS A 644 13.72 12.50 20.53
C CYS A 644 14.21 11.43 21.52
N ASP A 645 13.87 11.57 22.79
CA ASP A 645 14.26 10.60 23.84
C ASP A 645 13.68 9.22 23.54
N PHE A 646 12.44 9.14 23.02
CA PHE A 646 11.86 7.90 22.54
C PHE A 646 12.70 7.29 21.41
N LEU A 647 13.02 8.04 20.35
CA LEU A 647 13.83 7.52 19.24
C LEU A 647 15.21 7.04 19.74
N ILE A 648 15.88 7.84 20.57
CA ILE A 648 17.20 7.47 21.11
C ILE A 648 17.14 6.23 22.01
N SER A 649 16.05 6.02 22.73
CA SER A 649 15.85 4.80 23.53
C SER A 649 15.77 3.52 22.67
N LYS A 650 15.51 3.66 21.36
CA LYS A 650 15.40 2.57 20.38
C LYS A 650 16.64 2.44 19.50
N GLN A 651 17.63 3.33 19.65
CA GLN A 651 18.88 3.24 18.90
C GLN A 651 19.69 2.01 19.36
N ARG A 652 20.08 1.19 18.40
CA ARG A 652 20.87 -0.02 18.64
C ARG A 652 22.36 0.30 18.80
N GLU A 653 23.15 -0.68 19.22
CA GLU A 653 24.60 -0.53 19.43
C GLU A 653 25.36 -0.17 18.13
N ASP A 654 24.89 -0.70 17.00
CA ASP A 654 25.42 -0.39 15.65
C ASP A 654 25.08 1.03 15.17
N GLY A 655 24.31 1.78 15.95
CA GLY A 655 23.88 3.13 15.66
C GLY A 655 22.59 3.24 14.87
N GLY A 656 22.03 2.14 14.40
CA GLY A 656 20.80 2.11 13.61
C GLY A 656 19.52 1.94 14.43
N TRP A 657 18.40 1.87 13.73
CA TRP A 657 17.07 1.58 14.27
C TRP A 657 16.46 0.39 13.56
N SER A 658 15.60 -0.31 14.28
CA SER A 658 14.98 -1.53 13.85
C SER A 658 13.54 -1.58 14.32
N GLU A 659 12.58 -1.67 13.42
CA GLU A 659 11.18 -1.84 13.78
C GLU A 659 10.51 -2.89 12.89
N HIS A 660 9.77 -3.80 13.52
CA HIS A 660 9.09 -4.92 12.86
C HIS A 660 7.61 -4.59 12.66
N TYR A 661 6.98 -5.11 11.61
CA TYR A 661 5.57 -4.89 11.32
C TYR A 661 4.63 -5.31 12.48
N LYS A 662 5.04 -6.25 13.32
CA LYS A 662 4.27 -6.64 14.51
C LYS A 662 4.03 -5.48 15.47
N ALA A 663 4.84 -4.41 15.41
CA ALA A 663 4.57 -3.20 16.15
C ALA A 663 3.23 -2.56 15.77
N CYS A 664 2.84 -2.66 14.50
CA CYS A 664 1.54 -2.17 14.02
C CYS A 664 0.37 -3.00 14.54
N GLU A 665 0.54 -4.32 14.62
CA GLU A 665 -0.51 -5.25 15.07
C GLU A 665 -0.71 -5.16 16.59
N THR A 666 0.40 -5.12 17.35
CA THR A 666 0.37 -5.14 18.83
C THR A 666 0.12 -3.77 19.45
N GLY A 667 0.49 -2.69 18.74
CA GLY A 667 0.51 -1.32 19.30
C GLY A 667 1.68 -1.08 20.26
N GLU A 668 2.70 -1.95 20.26
CA GLU A 668 3.92 -1.83 21.05
C GLU A 668 5.14 -1.91 20.14
N TYR A 669 6.21 -1.20 20.47
CA TYR A 669 7.45 -1.24 19.68
C TYR A 669 8.08 -2.63 19.71
N VAL A 670 8.24 -3.23 18.53
CA VAL A 670 8.87 -4.54 18.33
C VAL A 670 10.06 -4.38 17.40
N GLU A 671 11.23 -4.85 17.84
CA GLU A 671 12.43 -4.85 16.99
C GLU A 671 12.35 -5.91 15.90
N HIS A 672 12.90 -5.60 14.74
CA HIS A 672 13.02 -6.56 13.64
C HIS A 672 14.12 -7.58 13.92
N PRO A 673 13.87 -8.88 13.67
CA PRO A 673 14.82 -9.95 14.04
C PRO A 673 16.16 -9.87 13.27
N THR A 674 16.19 -9.23 12.09
CA THR A 674 17.43 -9.08 11.28
C THR A 674 18.32 -7.91 11.71
N GLY A 675 17.89 -7.13 12.72
CA GLY A 675 18.67 -5.97 13.19
C GLY A 675 18.27 -4.65 12.55
N SER A 676 19.19 -3.69 12.56
CA SER A 676 18.94 -2.33 12.05
C SER A 676 18.62 -2.31 10.56
N GLN A 677 17.72 -1.41 10.17
CA GLN A 677 17.24 -1.24 8.80
C GLN A 677 17.60 0.16 8.30
N VAL A 678 17.97 0.26 7.04
CA VAL A 678 18.33 1.53 6.37
C VAL A 678 17.19 2.54 6.45
N VAL A 679 15.95 2.12 6.14
CA VAL A 679 14.78 3.02 6.13
C VAL A 679 14.42 3.47 7.55
N MET A 680 14.35 2.55 8.51
CA MET A 680 14.03 2.89 9.92
C MET A 680 15.10 3.83 10.52
N THR A 681 16.37 3.57 10.21
CA THR A 681 17.49 4.43 10.62
C THR A 681 17.36 5.82 10.02
N SER A 682 16.98 5.91 8.75
CA SER A 682 16.79 7.19 8.06
C SER A 682 15.66 8.00 8.66
N TRP A 683 14.52 7.40 8.93
CA TRP A 683 13.37 8.07 9.57
C TRP A 683 13.74 8.61 10.96
N ALA A 684 14.37 7.79 11.79
CA ALA A 684 14.81 8.24 13.12
C ALA A 684 15.78 9.42 13.04
N LEU A 685 16.78 9.35 12.16
CA LEU A 685 17.76 10.42 11.97
C LEU A 685 17.11 11.73 11.46
N ILE A 686 16.18 11.64 10.51
CA ILE A 686 15.44 12.81 9.98
C ILE A 686 14.68 13.50 11.14
N GLY A 687 13.91 12.74 11.92
CA GLY A 687 13.17 13.27 13.06
C GLY A 687 14.08 13.95 14.09
N LEU A 688 15.16 13.29 14.48
CA LEU A 688 16.14 13.84 15.44
C LEU A 688 16.80 15.12 14.92
N MET A 689 17.19 15.16 13.64
CA MET A 689 17.81 16.34 13.03
C MET A 689 16.84 17.51 12.88
N LYS A 690 15.59 17.26 12.49
CA LYS A 690 14.53 18.29 12.43
C LYS A 690 14.27 18.90 13.82
N ALA A 691 14.25 18.10 14.86
CA ALA A 691 14.07 18.55 16.24
C ALA A 691 15.33 19.17 16.86
N ASN A 692 16.43 19.32 16.15
CA ASN A 692 17.71 19.82 16.66
C ASN A 692 18.23 19.02 17.88
N TYR A 693 18.17 17.68 17.81
CA TYR A 693 18.70 16.83 18.88
C TYR A 693 20.21 17.11 19.11
N PRO A 694 20.65 17.34 20.37
CA PRO A 694 21.97 17.91 20.66
C PRO A 694 23.13 16.91 20.53
N ASP A 695 22.93 15.62 20.80
CA ASP A 695 24.01 14.63 20.79
C ASP A 695 24.38 14.21 19.36
N ARG A 696 25.32 14.93 18.77
CA ARG A 696 25.84 14.66 17.43
C ARG A 696 26.49 13.27 17.30
N ALA A 697 27.09 12.75 18.39
CA ALA A 697 27.74 11.44 18.33
C ALA A 697 26.75 10.31 18.08
N ARG A 698 25.53 10.42 18.62
CA ARG A 698 24.44 9.48 18.35
C ARG A 698 23.99 9.54 16.90
N LEU A 699 23.81 10.74 16.34
CA LEU A 699 23.45 10.94 14.94
C LEU A 699 24.52 10.37 14.02
N ARG A 700 25.79 10.65 14.29
CA ARG A 700 26.94 10.21 13.50
C ARG A 700 27.02 8.69 13.37
N LYS A 701 26.69 7.93 14.42
CA LYS A 701 26.67 6.46 14.35
C LYS A 701 25.66 5.96 13.32
N GLY A 702 24.44 6.50 13.29
CA GLY A 702 23.42 6.13 12.33
C GLY A 702 23.78 6.54 10.90
N ILE A 703 24.33 7.74 10.71
CA ILE A 703 24.81 8.22 9.41
C ILE A 703 25.92 7.30 8.87
N LYS A 704 26.86 6.88 9.73
CA LYS A 704 27.92 5.95 9.37
C LYS A 704 27.35 4.61 8.87
N LEU A 705 26.35 4.06 9.56
CA LEU A 705 25.66 2.84 9.15
C LEU A 705 25.05 2.98 7.74
N LEU A 706 24.37 4.11 7.47
CA LEU A 706 23.78 4.36 6.14
C LEU A 706 24.84 4.43 5.05
N MET A 707 26.00 5.08 5.31
CA MET A 707 27.13 5.16 4.36
C MET A 707 27.76 3.78 4.13
N GLU A 708 27.94 2.98 5.17
CA GLU A 708 28.55 1.64 5.08
C GLU A 708 27.67 0.63 4.34
N ARG A 709 26.34 0.81 4.33
CA ARG A 709 25.41 -0.05 3.62
C ARG A 709 25.17 0.31 2.17
N GLN A 710 25.71 1.45 1.71
CA GLN A 710 25.65 1.82 0.29
C GLN A 710 26.45 0.82 -0.54
N GLN A 711 25.85 0.32 -1.62
CA GLN A 711 26.49 -0.59 -2.55
C GLN A 711 27.46 0.15 -3.49
N PRO A 712 28.42 -0.53 -4.12
CA PRO A 712 29.38 0.10 -5.04
C PRO A 712 28.76 0.83 -6.23
N ASN A 713 27.55 0.47 -6.64
CA ASN A 713 26.79 1.15 -7.70
C ASN A 713 25.98 2.37 -7.21
N GLY A 714 26.02 2.68 -5.92
CA GLY A 714 25.31 3.80 -5.29
C GLY A 714 23.94 3.45 -4.67
N GLU A 715 23.40 2.24 -4.89
CA GLU A 715 22.11 1.84 -4.31
C GLU A 715 22.19 1.43 -2.83
N TRP A 716 21.01 1.30 -2.19
CA TRP A 716 20.82 0.56 -0.94
C TRP A 716 19.88 -0.62 -1.19
N LEU A 717 20.08 -1.69 -0.43
CA LEU A 717 19.30 -2.90 -0.61
C LEU A 717 17.97 -2.81 0.13
N GLN A 718 16.95 -3.50 -0.40
CA GLN A 718 15.70 -3.70 0.30
C GLN A 718 15.90 -4.69 1.45
N GLU A 719 15.51 -4.32 2.66
CA GLU A 719 15.79 -5.12 3.87
C GLU A 719 14.54 -5.70 4.50
N ALA A 720 13.45 -4.93 4.56
CA ALA A 720 12.18 -5.33 5.12
C ALA A 720 11.03 -4.51 4.53
N ILE A 721 9.80 -4.88 4.84
CA ILE A 721 8.61 -4.13 4.47
C ILE A 721 8.48 -2.86 5.32
N GLU A 722 8.03 -1.75 4.76
CA GLU A 722 8.03 -0.43 5.41
C GLU A 722 6.64 0.13 5.67
N GLY A 723 5.68 -0.23 4.83
CA GLY A 723 4.34 0.32 4.87
C GLY A 723 3.34 -0.57 5.59
N VAL A 724 2.23 0.03 5.97
CA VAL A 724 1.11 -0.67 6.61
C VAL A 724 -0.22 -0.07 6.17
N PHE A 725 -1.23 -0.90 6.06
CA PHE A 725 -2.63 -0.53 5.90
C PHE A 725 -3.45 -1.21 6.99
N ASN A 726 -4.19 -0.41 7.76
CA ASN A 726 -5.11 -0.87 8.79
C ASN A 726 -4.53 -1.92 9.76
N LYS A 727 -3.32 -1.67 10.25
CA LYS A 727 -2.58 -2.43 11.27
C LYS A 727 -2.07 -3.81 10.84
N SER A 728 -2.76 -4.54 9.99
CA SER A 728 -2.49 -5.95 9.71
C SER A 728 -2.00 -6.22 8.29
N CYS A 729 -2.16 -5.29 7.36
CA CYS A 729 -1.76 -5.46 5.97
C CYS A 729 -0.52 -4.65 5.65
N MET A 730 0.60 -5.33 5.40
CA MET A 730 1.87 -4.68 5.15
C MET A 730 2.11 -4.43 3.67
N ILE A 731 2.69 -3.27 3.37
CA ILE A 731 2.92 -2.75 2.02
C ILE A 731 4.40 -2.45 1.83
N SER A 732 4.93 -2.83 0.67
CA SER A 732 6.31 -2.55 0.29
C SER A 732 6.44 -1.21 -0.41
N TYR A 733 7.38 -0.37 0.03
CA TYR A 733 7.77 0.91 -0.57
C TYR A 733 9.26 0.92 -0.94
N PRO A 734 9.69 0.19 -1.98
CA PRO A 734 11.12 0.01 -2.24
C PRO A 734 11.90 1.28 -2.54
N ASN A 735 11.26 2.36 -2.99
CA ASN A 735 11.93 3.63 -3.22
C ASN A 735 12.30 4.39 -1.92
N TYR A 736 11.72 4.02 -0.78
CA TYR A 736 12.06 4.64 0.51
C TYR A 736 13.53 4.45 0.89
N LYS A 737 14.15 3.34 0.50
CA LYS A 737 15.58 3.10 0.70
C LYS A 737 16.47 4.12 -0.03
N PHE A 738 15.98 4.77 -1.08
CA PHE A 738 16.65 5.86 -1.77
C PHE A 738 16.25 7.21 -1.17
N THR A 739 14.99 7.54 -1.22
CA THR A 739 14.50 8.88 -0.90
C THR A 739 14.78 9.27 0.56
N PHE A 740 14.41 8.45 1.52
CA PHE A 740 14.63 8.79 2.94
C PHE A 740 16.11 8.64 3.34
N THR A 741 16.84 7.68 2.76
CA THR A 741 18.26 7.51 3.08
C THR A 741 19.09 8.68 2.59
N MET A 742 18.92 9.09 1.34
CA MET A 742 19.62 10.25 0.81
C MET A 742 19.16 11.55 1.50
N LYS A 743 17.88 11.65 1.88
CA LYS A 743 17.37 12.78 2.68
C LYS A 743 18.08 12.88 4.03
N ALA A 744 18.20 11.78 4.77
CA ALA A 744 18.90 11.75 6.05
C ALA A 744 20.38 12.13 5.93
N LEU A 745 21.08 11.54 4.95
CA LEU A 745 22.50 11.83 4.66
C LEU A 745 22.69 13.28 4.24
N GLY A 746 21.84 13.80 3.34
CA GLY A 746 21.89 15.18 2.86
C GLY A 746 21.62 16.21 3.95
N MET A 747 20.60 15.98 4.79
CA MET A 747 20.32 16.83 5.93
C MET A 747 21.51 16.89 6.92
N PHE A 748 22.15 15.75 7.17
CA PHE A 748 23.32 15.70 8.04
C PHE A 748 24.49 16.50 7.44
N ALA A 749 24.81 16.26 6.16
CA ALA A 749 25.86 16.98 5.46
C ALA A 749 25.66 18.51 5.47
N ARG A 750 24.41 18.95 5.26
CA ARG A 750 24.07 20.36 5.25
C ARG A 750 24.12 20.99 6.65
N LYS A 751 23.71 20.24 7.67
CA LYS A 751 23.68 20.71 9.06
C LYS A 751 25.05 20.71 9.73
N TYR A 752 25.93 19.79 9.32
CA TYR A 752 27.25 19.57 9.90
C TYR A 752 28.31 19.45 8.79
N PRO A 753 28.57 20.54 8.04
CA PRO A 753 29.42 20.48 6.82
C PRO A 753 30.87 20.06 7.10
N ASP A 754 31.36 20.26 8.32
CA ASP A 754 32.72 19.89 8.72
C ASP A 754 32.85 18.44 9.20
N ASP A 755 31.75 17.70 9.26
CA ASP A 755 31.73 16.31 9.74
C ASP A 755 31.72 15.31 8.59
N THR A 756 32.86 14.69 8.33
CA THR A 756 33.01 13.65 7.30
C THR A 756 32.48 12.27 7.73
N VAL A 757 32.24 12.07 9.04
CA VAL A 757 31.75 10.80 9.64
C VAL A 757 32.78 9.67 9.65
N LEU A 758 33.93 9.78 8.96
CA LEU A 758 35.01 8.75 8.89
C LEU A 758 35.98 8.84 10.04
#